data_2618eb623e79c8586486527032002fe2
#
_entry.id   2618eb623e79c8586486527032002fe2
#
_cell.length_a   1.000
_cell.length_b   1.000
_cell.length_c   1.000
_cell.angle_alpha   90.00
_cell.angle_beta   90.00
_cell.angle_gamma   90.00
#
_symmetry.space_group_name_H-M   'P 1'
#
loop_
_entity.id
_entity.type
_entity.pdbx_description
1 polymer ?
#
loop_
_entity_poly.entity_id
_entity_poly.type
_entity_poly.pdbx_seq_one_letter_code
_entity_poly.pdbx_strand_id
1 'polypeptide(L)'
;MAQEVTSISGTVVDGDTGETLPFVQIYFLKSTTNKGMIPSEVGTTSDIDGNFTISNSAGYNTLNFQMLGYKTEMLTLRKGQNRKNVKVKLTPDVYGLQDIVVTPKNRKREYKRKGNPAVELIKNVIARKDSFYVTSKDQYTAKSYSRMSFALDNIKVNWEKPFWKKFNFIQKYVDTTGVYPNVTVSIREHLNSEYYQRKPHREKKILEKKRVFGVEDLVSQGSFQENVNAIFKDVDINDNSMNMLFNRFVSPLSSTLAVTFYQYYIMDTIMVDGYPCIDLAFVPVNSESYGFTGHLYIVNDSTFRLKKYAINVPPDINLNFVSNYSVEHSYKQLEDGTWAPDRTTTYAKFYILNNKRGMLARQTKIYTDWDLETPIPRETFSALTADEVETNDSTAQRFGAAAWDTLRPEPLTWYENSVYDLVREATANPSIASLVATVNAITSEYVATTPARDLDESKFDFGPIYNFVSWNKLEGVRLRIGGTSTARLHDQFFFRGYVAFGTTDLRPKYNATLVWTFDKHKSQPYDGLRHHIQVSAQYDVEEPGQNTDIIRRDHILASIPTSTPTMPFAQYVFHAKAEYMKEWRNKLSIRTSFDFTNNEAAGVLNYHKVDWTMNADSSWSKSVTDIGSYRNYEGMVELEYSPGSRIYIDRMGIRSPFAIEKDAPTFRLTHYVGYLDDRHNGGDGFIYNRTEFLFDKRFWFSAFGHLDLRVQTGMLWQKAPFTKLYMPQTSTSIFLAQRAFNQMKPMEFMMDEYVALYATYYFKGWILNRIPGINKLKLRGVVSFSGIYGGLTKKNNPYLEGTNGLYDFPHTPWENNDVQNAFDNNGYIKDGYRTSSPIGKLPYMEITAGFENIFKFIRIDYIRRITYNDYELPYLIQKMEPINPNNPTLGFQPAVDENGQPVMIHGRRKIGAWGRNGVKITFRFSL
;
A
#
# COMPACT_ATOMS: atom_id res chain seq x y z
N MET A 1 44.94 -42.86 26.63
CA MET A 1 45.14 -41.47 26.13
C MET A 1 43.78 -40.82 25.95
N ALA A 2 43.53 -39.75 26.68
CA ALA A 2 42.28 -39.00 26.48
C ALA A 2 42.28 -38.40 25.05
N GLN A 3 41.26 -38.69 24.29
CA GLN A 3 41.12 -38.14 22.95
C GLN A 3 40.98 -36.63 23.05
N GLU A 4 41.90 -35.85 22.45
CA GLU A 4 41.87 -34.39 22.49
C GLU A 4 40.70 -33.89 21.63
N VAL A 5 39.66 -33.36 22.28
CA VAL A 5 38.48 -32.82 21.61
C VAL A 5 38.76 -31.36 21.23
N THR A 6 38.66 -31.07 19.93
CA THR A 6 38.70 -29.70 19.39
C THR A 6 37.27 -29.16 19.32
N SER A 7 37.00 -28.06 20.01
CA SER A 7 35.66 -27.42 20.03
C SER A 7 35.77 -25.95 19.71
N ILE A 8 34.79 -25.44 18.97
CA ILE A 8 34.65 -24.02 18.63
C ILE A 8 33.20 -23.61 18.67
N SER A 9 32.94 -22.47 19.26
CA SER A 9 31.64 -21.79 19.19
C SER A 9 31.82 -20.32 18.83
N GLY A 10 30.83 -19.74 18.16
CA GLY A 10 30.92 -18.36 17.73
C GLY A 10 29.73 -17.93 16.89
N THR A 11 29.92 -16.85 16.16
CA THR A 11 28.87 -16.27 15.31
C THR A 11 29.44 -16.01 13.92
N VAL A 12 28.68 -16.33 12.88
CA VAL A 12 29.02 -16.00 11.50
C VAL A 12 28.32 -14.72 11.12
N VAL A 13 29.03 -13.81 10.45
CA VAL A 13 28.52 -12.50 10.05
C VAL A 13 28.90 -12.15 8.63
N ASP A 14 28.09 -11.35 8.00
CA ASP A 14 28.39 -10.68 6.74
C ASP A 14 29.60 -9.74 6.90
N GLY A 15 30.56 -9.84 6.00
CA GLY A 15 31.80 -9.08 6.06
C GLY A 15 31.61 -7.58 5.81
N ASP A 16 30.65 -7.21 4.99
CA ASP A 16 30.39 -5.83 4.57
C ASP A 16 29.42 -5.12 5.54
N THR A 17 28.32 -5.78 5.89
CA THR A 17 27.29 -5.23 6.76
C THR A 17 27.54 -5.52 8.23
N GLY A 18 28.24 -6.61 8.53
CA GLY A 18 28.47 -7.12 9.88
C GLY A 18 27.23 -7.77 10.51
N GLU A 19 26.19 -8.03 9.73
CA GLU A 19 24.98 -8.73 10.17
C GLU A 19 25.25 -10.21 10.39
N THR A 20 24.49 -10.84 11.28
CA THR A 20 24.59 -12.29 11.50
C THR A 20 24.06 -13.05 10.31
N LEU A 21 24.74 -14.14 9.95
CA LEU A 21 24.36 -15.00 8.84
C LEU A 21 23.80 -16.31 9.37
N PRO A 22 22.48 -16.53 9.26
CA PRO A 22 21.87 -17.78 9.62
C PRO A 22 22.15 -18.87 8.57
N PHE A 23 22.12 -20.12 9.02
CA PHE A 23 22.18 -21.32 8.17
C PHE A 23 23.46 -21.46 7.33
N VAL A 24 24.57 -20.89 7.80
CA VAL A 24 25.90 -21.10 7.22
C VAL A 24 26.30 -22.55 7.49
N GLN A 25 26.68 -23.27 6.47
CA GLN A 25 27.25 -24.62 6.62
C GLN A 25 28.66 -24.54 7.19
N ILE A 26 28.92 -25.31 8.23
CA ILE A 26 30.16 -25.31 8.97
C ILE A 26 30.58 -26.77 9.16
N TYR A 27 31.70 -27.16 8.56
CA TYR A 27 32.17 -28.54 8.67
C TYR A 27 33.70 -28.60 8.74
N PHE A 28 34.18 -29.61 9.39
CA PHE A 28 35.62 -29.89 9.39
C PHE A 28 36.07 -30.50 8.06
N LEU A 29 37.29 -30.17 7.65
CA LEU A 29 37.94 -30.75 6.50
C LEU A 29 38.89 -31.86 6.96
N LYS A 30 38.89 -32.99 6.23
CA LYS A 30 39.85 -34.10 6.40
C LYS A 30 40.82 -34.15 5.23
N SER A 31 42.10 -34.37 5.52
CA SER A 31 43.15 -34.51 4.51
C SER A 31 43.14 -35.94 3.96
N THR A 32 43.19 -36.04 2.65
CA THR A 32 43.30 -37.33 1.95
C THR A 32 44.53 -37.35 1.05
N THR A 33 45.26 -38.49 0.99
CA THR A 33 46.51 -38.65 0.26
C THR A 33 46.43 -38.38 -1.24
N ASN A 34 45.24 -38.51 -1.83
CA ASN A 34 45.05 -38.37 -3.29
C ASN A 34 44.10 -37.23 -3.73
N LYS A 35 43.40 -36.55 -2.82
CA LYS A 35 42.35 -35.54 -3.18
C LYS A 35 42.47 -34.21 -2.42
N GLY A 36 43.51 -33.99 -1.64
CA GLY A 36 43.65 -32.78 -0.83
C GLY A 36 42.68 -32.77 0.38
N MET A 37 42.18 -31.61 0.77
CA MET A 37 41.20 -31.44 1.84
C MET A 37 39.78 -31.68 1.29
N ILE A 38 39.04 -32.57 1.91
CA ILE A 38 37.63 -32.85 1.59
C ILE A 38 36.75 -32.69 2.84
N PRO A 39 35.44 -32.43 2.70
CA PRO A 39 34.51 -32.39 3.82
C PRO A 39 34.59 -33.66 4.66
N SER A 40 34.58 -33.51 5.99
CA SER A 40 34.47 -34.65 6.92
C SER A 40 32.99 -34.85 7.29
N GLU A 41 32.70 -35.95 7.96
CA GLU A 41 31.37 -36.26 8.52
C GLU A 41 30.98 -35.38 9.71
N VAL A 42 31.84 -34.48 10.21
CA VAL A 42 31.61 -33.61 11.34
C VAL A 42 31.27 -32.22 10.84
N GLY A 43 30.00 -31.89 10.89
CA GLY A 43 29.45 -30.62 10.43
C GLY A 43 28.29 -30.10 11.31
N THR A 44 27.98 -28.84 11.18
CA THR A 44 26.83 -28.15 11.78
C THR A 44 26.39 -27.01 10.87
N THR A 45 25.29 -26.38 11.20
CA THR A 45 24.86 -25.10 10.58
C THR A 45 24.76 -24.02 11.64
N SER A 46 24.98 -22.77 11.27
CA SER A 46 24.63 -21.67 12.17
C SER A 46 23.11 -21.60 12.37
N ASP A 47 22.72 -21.25 13.58
CA ASP A 47 21.30 -21.04 13.90
C ASP A 47 20.75 -19.75 13.25
N ILE A 48 19.48 -19.41 13.55
CA ILE A 48 18.83 -18.23 12.99
C ILE A 48 19.49 -16.90 13.41
N ASP A 49 20.24 -16.91 14.51
CA ASP A 49 21.02 -15.78 14.99
C ASP A 49 22.48 -15.77 14.47
N GLY A 50 22.81 -16.74 13.62
CA GLY A 50 24.13 -16.92 13.08
C GLY A 50 25.10 -17.58 14.04
N ASN A 51 24.66 -18.07 15.21
CA ASN A 51 25.54 -18.74 16.19
C ASN A 51 25.79 -20.20 15.79
N PHE A 52 26.94 -20.69 16.13
CA PHE A 52 27.31 -22.09 15.91
C PHE A 52 28.11 -22.64 17.04
N THR A 53 28.01 -23.94 17.21
CA THR A 53 28.89 -24.74 18.08
C THR A 53 29.19 -26.07 17.38
N ILE A 54 30.47 -26.39 17.26
CA ILE A 54 30.91 -27.65 16.66
C ILE A 54 32.09 -28.21 17.46
N SER A 55 32.11 -29.53 17.64
CA SER A 55 33.19 -30.23 18.31
C SER A 55 33.60 -31.46 17.51
N ASN A 56 34.85 -31.82 17.61
CA ASN A 56 35.46 -32.91 16.86
C ASN A 56 36.46 -33.67 17.71
N SER A 57 36.29 -34.97 17.83
CA SER A 57 37.19 -35.90 18.47
C SER A 57 38.10 -36.68 17.49
N ALA A 58 37.84 -36.56 16.18
CA ALA A 58 38.59 -37.27 15.13
C ALA A 58 39.90 -36.59 14.74
N GLY A 59 40.29 -35.49 15.41
CA GLY A 59 41.56 -34.81 15.21
C GLY A 59 41.62 -33.89 13.98
N TYR A 60 40.49 -33.58 13.37
CA TYR A 60 40.43 -32.59 12.31
C TYR A 60 40.65 -31.19 12.89
N ASN A 61 41.32 -30.31 12.14
CA ASN A 61 41.74 -29.00 12.63
C ASN A 61 41.38 -27.84 11.71
N THR A 62 40.83 -28.08 10.54
CA THR A 62 40.42 -27.01 9.62
C THR A 62 38.92 -27.02 9.46
N LEU A 63 38.27 -25.91 9.76
CA LEU A 63 36.86 -25.66 9.56
C LEU A 63 36.64 -24.89 8.28
N ASN A 64 35.59 -25.25 7.58
CA ASN A 64 35.09 -24.55 6.40
C ASN A 64 33.74 -23.94 6.72
N PHE A 65 33.55 -22.66 6.33
CA PHE A 65 32.32 -21.94 6.45
C PHE A 65 31.81 -21.61 5.05
N GLN A 66 30.66 -22.10 4.71
CA GLN A 66 30.13 -22.00 3.37
C GLN A 66 28.66 -21.54 3.38
N MET A 67 28.36 -20.52 2.58
CA MET A 67 27.00 -20.04 2.38
C MET A 67 26.86 -19.57 0.93
N LEU A 68 25.71 -19.84 0.34
CA LEU A 68 25.40 -19.42 -1.03
C LEU A 68 25.34 -17.88 -1.11
N GLY A 69 26.07 -17.31 -2.09
CA GLY A 69 26.21 -15.85 -2.23
C GLY A 69 27.37 -15.25 -1.44
N TYR A 70 28.20 -16.08 -0.79
CA TYR A 70 29.38 -15.66 -0.04
C TYR A 70 30.60 -16.47 -0.43
N LYS A 71 31.78 -15.84 -0.32
CA LYS A 71 33.06 -16.54 -0.43
C LYS A 71 33.21 -17.49 0.74
N THR A 72 33.66 -18.70 0.43
CA THR A 72 33.97 -19.69 1.44
C THR A 72 35.16 -19.23 2.30
N GLU A 73 35.01 -19.32 3.61
CA GLU A 73 36.04 -18.95 4.58
C GLU A 73 36.55 -20.20 5.31
N MET A 74 37.87 -20.28 5.52
CA MET A 74 38.49 -21.39 6.21
C MET A 74 39.19 -20.94 7.48
N LEU A 75 38.94 -21.63 8.58
CA LEU A 75 39.58 -21.39 9.87
C LEU A 75 40.36 -22.62 10.34
N THR A 76 41.66 -22.49 10.52
CA THR A 76 42.50 -23.55 11.04
C THR A 76 42.72 -23.40 12.54
N LEU A 77 42.47 -24.44 13.29
CA LEU A 77 42.64 -24.53 14.74
C LEU A 77 43.87 -25.42 15.08
N ARG A 78 44.41 -25.28 16.28
CA ARG A 78 45.34 -26.26 16.83
C ARG A 78 44.56 -27.45 17.35
N LYS A 79 45.08 -28.65 17.21
CA LYS A 79 44.47 -29.88 17.76
C LYS A 79 44.22 -29.72 19.26
N GLY A 80 43.06 -30.15 19.74
CA GLY A 80 42.66 -30.00 21.15
C GLY A 80 42.32 -28.56 21.60
N GLN A 81 42.30 -27.59 20.69
CA GLN A 81 42.02 -26.22 21.02
C GLN A 81 40.50 -25.96 21.19
N ASN A 82 40.10 -25.39 22.33
CA ASN A 82 38.76 -24.95 22.56
C ASN A 82 38.70 -23.41 22.41
N ARG A 83 37.91 -22.93 21.46
CA ARG A 83 37.68 -21.49 21.22
C ARG A 83 36.20 -21.18 21.38
N LYS A 84 35.91 -20.10 22.14
CA LYS A 84 34.56 -19.58 22.32
C LYS A 84 34.46 -18.16 21.75
N ASN A 85 33.26 -17.77 21.39
CA ASN A 85 32.92 -16.41 20.90
C ASN A 85 33.74 -16.00 19.68
N VAL A 86 33.99 -16.91 18.76
CA VAL A 86 34.71 -16.63 17.52
C VAL A 86 33.77 -15.93 16.55
N LYS A 87 34.18 -14.78 16.02
CA LYS A 87 33.45 -14.09 14.97
C LYS A 87 34.03 -14.41 13.61
N VAL A 88 33.30 -15.12 12.77
CA VAL A 88 33.68 -15.45 11.41
C VAL A 88 32.96 -14.52 10.44
N LYS A 89 33.72 -13.88 9.55
CA LYS A 89 33.19 -12.93 8.56
C LYS A 89 33.19 -13.61 7.19
N LEU A 90 32.01 -13.73 6.58
CA LEU A 90 31.91 -14.15 5.19
C LEU A 90 31.79 -12.90 4.28
N THR A 91 32.61 -12.83 3.26
CA THR A 91 32.55 -11.74 2.27
C THR A 91 31.53 -12.06 1.20
N PRO A 92 30.56 -11.16 0.92
CA PRO A 92 29.62 -11.35 -0.18
C PRO A 92 30.35 -11.57 -1.51
N ASP A 93 29.88 -12.52 -2.31
CA ASP A 93 30.42 -12.82 -3.63
C ASP A 93 29.35 -12.67 -4.70
N VAL A 94 29.19 -11.45 -5.19
CA VAL A 94 28.18 -11.08 -6.19
C VAL A 94 28.39 -11.79 -7.53
N TYR A 95 29.57 -12.36 -7.76
CA TYR A 95 29.94 -13.08 -8.99
C TYR A 95 30.14 -14.58 -8.78
N GLY A 96 30.09 -15.06 -7.54
CA GLY A 96 30.55 -16.40 -7.14
C GLY A 96 29.49 -17.49 -7.09
N LEU A 97 28.33 -17.36 -7.73
CA LEU A 97 27.36 -18.46 -7.90
C LEU A 97 27.91 -19.67 -8.66
N GLN A 98 29.18 -19.66 -9.04
CA GLN A 98 29.83 -20.70 -9.81
C GLN A 98 30.77 -21.64 -8.99
N ASP A 99 31.09 -21.31 -7.74
CA ASP A 99 32.15 -22.03 -6.99
C ASP A 99 31.64 -22.86 -5.82
N ILE A 100 30.49 -23.52 -5.94
CA ILE A 100 30.07 -24.57 -5.01
C ILE A 100 30.41 -25.93 -5.61
N VAL A 101 31.67 -26.17 -5.81
CA VAL A 101 32.21 -27.54 -5.93
C VAL A 101 33.62 -27.56 -5.39
N VAL A 102 33.78 -28.12 -4.22
CA VAL A 102 35.11 -28.51 -3.71
C VAL A 102 35.61 -29.72 -4.53
N THR A 103 36.14 -29.44 -5.70
CA THR A 103 37.00 -30.38 -6.42
C THR A 103 38.24 -29.66 -6.94
N PRO A 104 39.44 -30.14 -6.66
CA PRO A 104 40.65 -29.55 -7.19
C PRO A 104 40.75 -29.84 -8.68
N LYS A 105 40.42 -28.88 -9.52
CA LYS A 105 40.97 -28.61 -10.86
C LYS A 105 39.96 -27.85 -11.72
N ASN A 106 40.34 -26.60 -11.97
CA ASN A 106 40.02 -25.77 -13.14
C ASN A 106 39.01 -26.32 -14.15
N ARG A 107 37.72 -25.97 -13.97
CA ARG A 107 36.75 -25.63 -15.05
C ARG A 107 35.47 -25.16 -14.39
N LYS A 108 35.07 -23.89 -14.65
CA LYS A 108 33.71 -23.39 -14.37
C LYS A 108 32.72 -24.33 -15.06
N ARG A 109 32.08 -25.23 -14.30
CA ARG A 109 31.02 -26.08 -14.83
C ARG A 109 29.75 -25.26 -14.85
N GLU A 110 29.31 -24.98 -16.07
CA GLU A 110 28.00 -24.37 -16.30
C GLU A 110 26.90 -25.22 -15.65
N TYR A 111 25.99 -24.60 -14.88
CA TYR A 111 24.87 -25.30 -14.26
C TYR A 111 23.98 -25.91 -15.35
N LYS A 112 23.84 -27.21 -15.36
CA LYS A 112 23.00 -27.96 -16.30
C LYS A 112 21.77 -28.48 -15.58
N ARG A 113 20.58 -28.14 -16.08
CA ARG A 113 19.29 -28.61 -15.52
C ARG A 113 19.00 -30.07 -15.94
N LYS A 114 19.26 -30.41 -17.20
CA LYS A 114 18.98 -31.74 -17.74
C LYS A 114 19.98 -32.76 -17.17
N GLY A 115 19.46 -33.86 -16.58
CA GLY A 115 20.29 -34.90 -15.96
C GLY A 115 20.93 -34.48 -14.64
N ASN A 116 20.47 -33.40 -13.99
CA ASN A 116 20.97 -32.99 -12.68
C ASN A 116 20.21 -33.73 -11.58
N PRO A 117 20.87 -34.53 -10.72
CA PRO A 117 20.23 -35.28 -9.63
C PRO A 117 19.43 -34.37 -8.67
N ALA A 118 19.93 -33.15 -8.39
CA ALA A 118 19.24 -32.22 -7.53
C ALA A 118 17.91 -31.75 -8.15
N VAL A 119 17.89 -31.60 -9.49
CA VAL A 119 16.64 -31.22 -10.21
C VAL A 119 15.65 -32.38 -10.23
N GLU A 120 16.10 -33.61 -10.37
CA GLU A 120 15.22 -34.78 -10.29
C GLU A 120 14.69 -34.98 -8.86
N LEU A 121 15.53 -34.78 -7.84
CA LEU A 121 15.09 -34.82 -6.44
C LEU A 121 13.98 -33.80 -6.17
N ILE A 122 14.17 -32.53 -6.54
CA ILE A 122 13.15 -31.50 -6.27
C ILE A 122 11.85 -31.74 -7.05
N LYS A 123 11.91 -32.31 -8.26
CA LYS A 123 10.70 -32.69 -9.00
C LYS A 123 9.91 -33.77 -8.26
N ASN A 124 10.60 -34.78 -7.67
CA ASN A 124 9.97 -35.81 -6.87
C ASN A 124 9.31 -35.22 -5.60
N VAL A 125 9.97 -34.26 -4.93
CA VAL A 125 9.39 -33.54 -3.78
C VAL A 125 8.13 -32.77 -4.21
N ILE A 126 8.20 -32.01 -5.29
CA ILE A 126 7.07 -31.24 -5.81
C ILE A 126 5.89 -32.14 -6.19
N ALA A 127 6.16 -33.27 -6.80
CA ALA A 127 5.11 -34.24 -7.21
C ALA A 127 4.36 -34.84 -6.02
N ARG A 128 4.98 -34.88 -4.83
CA ARG A 128 4.44 -35.56 -3.63
C ARG A 128 4.17 -34.61 -2.47
N LYS A 129 4.40 -33.31 -2.64
CA LYS A 129 4.29 -32.31 -1.56
C LYS A 129 2.92 -32.25 -0.86
N ASP A 130 1.84 -32.67 -1.55
CA ASP A 130 0.48 -32.64 -1.03
C ASP A 130 0.03 -33.97 -0.41
N SER A 131 0.90 -35.00 -0.33
CA SER A 131 0.45 -36.38 -0.05
C SER A 131 0.55 -36.79 1.41
N PHE A 132 1.47 -36.23 2.19
CA PHE A 132 1.85 -36.80 3.51
C PHE A 132 1.55 -35.83 4.68
N TYR A 133 1.09 -34.65 4.41
CA TYR A 133 0.88 -33.64 5.43
C TYR A 133 -0.58 -33.55 5.89
N VAL A 134 -0.80 -32.96 7.04
CA VAL A 134 -2.13 -32.76 7.61
C VAL A 134 -3.09 -32.07 6.65
N THR A 135 -2.59 -31.23 5.75
CA THR A 135 -3.36 -30.57 4.68
C THR A 135 -3.94 -31.55 3.65
N SER A 136 -3.45 -32.79 3.61
CA SER A 136 -4.01 -33.88 2.77
C SER A 136 -5.27 -34.51 3.37
N LYS A 137 -5.50 -34.34 4.67
CA LYS A 137 -6.67 -34.86 5.39
C LYS A 137 -7.90 -34.05 5.09
N ASP A 138 -9.07 -34.64 5.29
CA ASP A 138 -10.34 -33.95 5.05
C ASP A 138 -10.55 -32.77 6.01
N GLN A 139 -10.09 -32.91 7.25
CA GLN A 139 -10.12 -31.86 8.28
C GLN A 139 -9.06 -32.11 9.35
N TYR A 140 -8.74 -31.06 10.08
CA TYR A 140 -7.98 -31.14 11.32
C TYR A 140 -8.24 -29.94 12.22
N THR A 141 -7.94 -30.12 13.49
CA THR A 141 -7.78 -29.02 14.46
C THR A 141 -6.39 -29.06 15.07
N ALA A 142 -5.89 -27.90 15.48
CA ALA A 142 -4.63 -27.77 16.19
C ALA A 142 -4.64 -26.54 17.08
N LYS A 143 -3.77 -26.50 18.09
CA LYS A 143 -3.44 -25.27 18.81
C LYS A 143 -2.13 -24.72 18.33
N SER A 144 -2.01 -23.40 18.28
CA SER A 144 -0.75 -22.73 18.00
C SER A 144 -0.46 -21.66 19.03
N TYR A 145 0.72 -21.73 19.62
CA TYR A 145 1.30 -20.66 20.42
C TYR A 145 2.23 -19.83 19.56
N SER A 146 2.02 -18.52 19.52
CA SER A 146 2.87 -17.59 18.77
C SER A 146 3.42 -16.52 19.71
N ARG A 147 4.74 -16.37 19.72
CA ARG A 147 5.47 -15.32 20.43
C ARG A 147 6.21 -14.45 19.43
N MET A 148 5.93 -13.14 19.47
CA MET A 148 6.61 -12.13 18.65
C MET A 148 7.35 -11.18 19.59
N SER A 149 8.61 -10.89 19.31
CA SER A 149 9.40 -9.88 19.98
C SER A 149 9.95 -8.86 19.00
N PHE A 150 10.00 -7.60 19.45
CA PHE A 150 10.56 -6.49 18.69
C PHE A 150 11.67 -5.85 19.52
N ALA A 151 12.81 -5.63 18.92
CA ALA A 151 13.95 -5.01 19.56
C ALA A 151 14.54 -3.89 18.72
N LEU A 152 14.99 -2.83 19.36
CA LEU A 152 15.82 -1.81 18.71
C LEU A 152 17.24 -2.33 18.60
N ASP A 153 17.80 -2.32 17.39
CA ASP A 153 19.11 -2.87 17.08
C ASP A 153 20.20 -1.81 17.09
N ASN A 154 21.41 -2.23 17.46
CA ASN A 154 22.64 -1.46 17.42
C ASN A 154 22.56 -0.12 18.17
N ILE A 155 22.07 -0.19 19.40
CA ILE A 155 21.96 0.98 20.30
C ILE A 155 23.35 1.36 20.84
N LYS A 156 24.20 1.89 19.99
CA LYS A 156 25.46 2.51 20.36
C LYS A 156 25.25 4.01 20.46
N VAL A 157 24.85 4.51 21.62
CA VAL A 157 24.66 5.93 21.87
C VAL A 157 25.56 6.39 23.01
N ASN A 158 25.99 7.63 22.97
CA ASN A 158 26.69 8.22 24.10
C ASN A 158 25.67 8.77 25.08
N TRP A 159 25.42 8.00 26.13
CA TRP A 159 24.44 8.32 27.18
C TRP A 159 24.74 9.61 27.95
N GLU A 160 25.99 10.13 27.91
CA GLU A 160 26.36 11.38 28.56
C GLU A 160 25.88 12.62 27.79
N LYS A 161 25.55 12.51 26.50
CA LYS A 161 25.05 13.64 25.73
C LYS A 161 23.68 14.10 26.25
N PRO A 162 23.42 15.43 26.32
CA PRO A 162 22.22 16.00 26.94
C PRO A 162 20.89 15.38 26.44
N PHE A 163 20.81 15.08 25.15
CA PHE A 163 19.63 14.42 24.55
C PHE A 163 19.49 13.00 25.08
N TRP A 164 20.54 12.17 25.04
CA TRP A 164 20.49 10.77 25.42
C TRP A 164 20.46 10.55 26.94
N LYS A 165 20.94 11.51 27.73
CA LYS A 165 20.89 11.46 29.18
C LYS A 165 19.47 11.33 29.72
N LYS A 166 18.48 11.87 28.99
CA LYS A 166 17.05 11.72 29.33
C LYS A 166 16.53 10.28 29.22
N PHE A 167 17.25 9.43 28.50
CA PHE A 167 16.89 8.05 28.21
C PHE A 167 17.90 7.04 28.78
N ASN A 168 18.75 7.45 29.73
CA ASN A 168 19.83 6.62 30.25
C ASN A 168 19.32 5.36 31.00
N PHE A 169 18.08 5.35 31.49
CA PHE A 169 17.46 4.18 32.10
C PHE A 169 17.39 2.98 31.14
N ILE A 170 17.35 3.22 29.82
CA ILE A 170 17.32 2.15 28.80
C ILE A 170 18.60 1.31 28.87
N GLN A 171 19.72 1.86 29.31
CA GLN A 171 21.01 1.18 29.33
C GLN A 171 21.00 -0.14 30.12
N LYS A 172 20.20 -0.24 31.18
CA LYS A 172 20.10 -1.47 31.99
C LYS A 172 19.39 -2.62 31.29
N TYR A 173 18.62 -2.31 30.22
CA TYR A 173 17.88 -3.30 29.43
C TYR A 173 18.57 -3.67 28.11
N VAL A 174 19.76 -3.12 27.88
CA VAL A 174 20.51 -3.41 26.64
C VAL A 174 21.08 -4.82 26.70
N ASP A 175 20.66 -5.66 25.76
CA ASP A 175 21.27 -6.96 25.52
C ASP A 175 22.59 -6.76 24.75
N THR A 176 23.69 -7.14 25.38
CA THR A 176 25.04 -7.11 24.83
C THR A 176 25.58 -8.48 24.46
N THR A 177 24.78 -9.54 24.59
CA THR A 177 25.21 -10.91 24.30
C THR A 177 25.32 -11.17 22.80
N GLY A 178 24.56 -10.43 21.99
CA GLY A 178 24.60 -10.52 20.53
C GLY A 178 25.74 -9.72 19.88
N VAL A 179 25.82 -9.79 18.56
CA VAL A 179 26.82 -9.03 17.76
C VAL A 179 26.66 -7.52 17.91
N TYR A 180 25.45 -7.07 18.02
CA TYR A 180 25.10 -5.69 18.27
C TYR A 180 24.27 -5.56 19.53
N PRO A 181 24.49 -4.50 20.35
CA PRO A 181 23.65 -4.24 21.49
C PRO A 181 22.23 -3.92 21.02
N ASN A 182 21.26 -4.62 21.59
CA ASN A 182 19.85 -4.44 21.26
C ASN A 182 19.01 -4.28 22.53
N VAL A 183 17.80 -3.69 22.40
CA VAL A 183 16.83 -3.58 23.49
C VAL A 183 15.49 -4.09 23.00
N THR A 184 14.98 -5.13 23.63
CA THR A 184 13.63 -5.61 23.37
C THR A 184 12.63 -4.58 23.91
N VAL A 185 11.77 -4.08 23.03
CA VAL A 185 10.82 -2.99 23.33
C VAL A 185 9.37 -3.45 23.31
N SER A 186 9.11 -4.64 22.77
CA SER A 186 7.77 -5.21 22.70
C SER A 186 7.80 -6.73 22.68
N ILE A 187 6.79 -7.32 23.31
CA ILE A 187 6.50 -8.75 23.26
C ILE A 187 5.01 -8.96 23.07
N ARG A 188 4.64 -9.89 22.21
CA ARG A 188 3.26 -10.30 21.93
C ARG A 188 3.16 -11.80 21.97
N GLU A 189 2.18 -12.29 22.69
CA GLU A 189 1.90 -13.71 22.82
C GLU A 189 0.45 -13.97 22.45
N HIS A 190 0.23 -14.94 21.58
CA HIS A 190 -1.09 -15.37 21.13
C HIS A 190 -1.22 -16.88 21.25
N LEU A 191 -2.32 -17.34 21.81
CA LEU A 191 -2.75 -18.73 21.75
C LEU A 191 -3.98 -18.81 20.87
N ASN A 192 -3.88 -19.62 19.80
CA ASN A 192 -4.97 -19.77 18.84
C ASN A 192 -5.40 -21.22 18.71
N SER A 193 -6.68 -21.44 18.42
CA SER A 193 -7.21 -22.68 17.85
C SER A 193 -7.32 -22.56 16.34
N GLU A 194 -6.70 -23.48 15.63
CA GLU A 194 -6.68 -23.53 14.17
C GLU A 194 -7.59 -24.65 13.68
N TYR A 195 -8.46 -24.32 12.71
CA TYR A 195 -9.44 -25.24 12.12
C TYR A 195 -9.22 -25.27 10.61
N TYR A 196 -9.15 -26.46 10.05
CA TYR A 196 -8.99 -26.65 8.62
C TYR A 196 -10.00 -27.66 8.10
N GLN A 197 -10.56 -27.38 6.93
CA GLN A 197 -11.41 -28.30 6.14
C GLN A 197 -10.98 -28.24 4.68
N ARG A 198 -10.73 -29.42 4.09
CA ARG A 198 -10.25 -29.52 2.72
C ARG A 198 -11.32 -29.26 1.67
N LYS A 199 -12.52 -29.80 1.87
CA LYS A 199 -13.63 -29.68 0.90
C LYS A 199 -14.97 -29.36 1.61
N PRO A 200 -15.57 -28.17 1.34
CA PRO A 200 -14.95 -27.05 0.67
C PRO A 200 -13.75 -26.53 1.46
N HIS A 201 -12.75 -25.99 0.75
CA HIS A 201 -11.57 -25.46 1.43
C HIS A 201 -11.94 -24.31 2.36
N ARG A 202 -11.67 -24.49 3.65
CA ARG A 202 -11.95 -23.52 4.71
C ARG A 202 -10.88 -23.59 5.77
N GLU A 203 -10.41 -22.44 6.17
CA GLU A 203 -9.50 -22.28 7.29
C GLU A 203 -10.08 -21.27 8.25
N LYS A 204 -9.95 -21.53 9.54
CA LYS A 204 -10.32 -20.57 10.59
C LYS A 204 -9.32 -20.61 11.70
N LYS A 205 -8.94 -19.43 12.15
CA LYS A 205 -8.04 -19.24 13.29
C LYS A 205 -8.78 -18.43 14.35
N ILE A 206 -8.99 -19.01 15.51
CA ILE A 206 -9.67 -18.36 16.64
C ILE A 206 -8.61 -17.99 17.67
N LEU A 207 -8.51 -16.70 18.00
CA LEU A 207 -7.63 -16.21 19.04
C LEU A 207 -8.27 -16.49 20.41
N GLU A 208 -7.72 -17.45 21.16
CA GLU A 208 -8.23 -17.82 22.49
C GLU A 208 -7.70 -16.88 23.58
N LYS A 209 -6.40 -16.61 23.53
CA LYS A 209 -5.71 -15.80 24.55
C LYS A 209 -4.69 -14.89 23.90
N LYS A 210 -4.63 -13.67 24.42
CA LYS A 210 -3.73 -12.63 23.90
C LYS A 210 -3.05 -11.91 25.05
N ARG A 211 -1.75 -11.71 24.90
CA ARG A 211 -0.96 -10.81 25.74
C ARG A 211 -0.10 -9.92 24.87
N VAL A 212 -0.21 -8.64 25.01
CA VAL A 212 0.59 -7.65 24.30
C VAL A 212 1.20 -6.73 25.33
N PHE A 213 2.49 -6.50 25.24
CA PHE A 213 3.20 -5.59 26.10
C PHE A 213 4.34 -4.94 25.31
N GLY A 214 4.33 -3.61 25.20
CA GLY A 214 5.34 -2.94 24.43
C GLY A 214 5.12 -1.44 24.29
N VAL A 215 6.12 -0.77 23.75
CA VAL A 215 6.04 0.68 23.47
C VAL A 215 5.07 1.01 22.35
N GLU A 216 4.63 0.04 21.57
CA GLU A 216 3.60 0.22 20.54
C GLU A 216 2.21 0.53 21.11
N ASP A 217 1.96 0.15 22.37
CA ASP A 217 0.72 0.56 23.07
C ASP A 217 0.67 2.09 23.25
N LEU A 218 1.82 2.75 23.11
CA LEU A 218 1.96 4.20 23.17
C LEU A 218 1.77 4.89 21.80
N VAL A 219 1.74 4.12 20.68
CA VAL A 219 1.60 4.64 19.32
C VAL A 219 0.26 4.18 18.75
N SER A 220 -0.41 4.99 17.94
CA SER A 220 -1.73 4.66 17.36
C SER A 220 -1.73 3.30 16.66
N GLN A 221 -2.58 2.40 17.11
CA GLN A 221 -2.49 0.95 16.88
C GLN A 221 -2.76 0.48 15.43
N GLY A 222 -3.54 1.22 14.62
CA GLY A 222 -4.08 0.67 13.36
C GLY A 222 -3.02 0.30 12.32
N SER A 223 -2.18 1.23 11.91
CA SER A 223 -1.21 1.01 10.82
C SER A 223 -0.01 0.13 11.25
N PHE A 224 0.39 0.18 12.51
CA PHE A 224 1.50 -0.64 13.01
C PHE A 224 1.12 -2.12 13.06
N GLN A 225 -0.07 -2.44 13.59
CA GLN A 225 -0.57 -3.81 13.67
C GLN A 225 -0.67 -4.48 12.30
N GLU A 226 -1.11 -3.74 11.29
CA GLU A 226 -1.25 -4.25 9.93
C GLU A 226 0.11 -4.53 9.29
N ASN A 227 1.10 -3.67 9.52
CA ASN A 227 2.47 -3.93 9.06
C ASN A 227 3.08 -5.17 9.74
N VAL A 228 2.86 -5.32 11.03
CA VAL A 228 3.28 -6.52 11.78
C VAL A 228 2.66 -7.80 11.21
N ASN A 229 1.36 -7.78 10.95
CA ASN A 229 0.66 -8.91 10.35
C ASN A 229 1.18 -9.24 8.94
N ALA A 230 1.56 -8.24 8.15
CA ALA A 230 2.12 -8.44 6.82
C ALA A 230 3.55 -9.00 6.84
N ILE A 231 4.34 -8.67 7.87
CA ILE A 231 5.70 -9.18 8.09
C ILE A 231 5.66 -10.63 8.54
N PHE A 232 4.76 -10.97 9.47
CA PHE A 232 4.64 -12.29 10.09
C PHE A 232 3.46 -13.09 9.55
N LYS A 233 3.06 -12.83 8.31
CA LYS A 233 2.05 -13.67 7.66
C LYS A 233 2.53 -15.11 7.57
N ASP A 234 1.68 -16.07 7.94
CA ASP A 234 1.98 -17.49 7.76
C ASP A 234 2.27 -17.76 6.29
N VAL A 235 3.35 -18.47 6.03
CA VAL A 235 3.87 -18.77 4.70
C VAL A 235 3.89 -20.27 4.53
N ASP A 236 3.18 -20.76 3.52
CA ASP A 236 3.28 -22.18 3.10
C ASP A 236 4.24 -22.29 1.91
N ILE A 237 5.33 -23.01 2.10
CA ILE A 237 6.32 -23.28 1.05
C ILE A 237 5.74 -24.15 -0.08
N ASN A 238 4.66 -24.89 0.19
CA ASN A 238 3.99 -25.73 -0.80
C ASN A 238 3.16 -24.93 -1.81
N ASP A 239 2.85 -23.67 -1.51
CA ASP A 239 2.22 -22.77 -2.45
C ASP A 239 3.15 -22.47 -3.64
N ASN A 240 2.57 -22.15 -4.79
CA ASN A 240 3.36 -21.74 -5.96
C ASN A 240 4.06 -20.38 -5.78
N SER A 241 3.49 -19.53 -4.95
CA SER A 241 4.06 -18.23 -4.60
C SER A 241 3.59 -17.79 -3.22
N MET A 242 4.50 -17.20 -2.48
CA MET A 242 4.31 -16.76 -1.10
C MET A 242 4.16 -15.22 -1.06
N ASN A 243 3.09 -14.74 -0.43
CA ASN A 243 2.87 -13.30 -0.24
C ASN A 243 3.55 -12.87 1.06
N MET A 244 4.66 -12.15 0.94
CA MET A 244 5.47 -11.69 2.06
C MET A 244 5.96 -10.27 1.81
N LEU A 245 6.09 -9.48 2.88
CA LEU A 245 6.66 -8.14 2.80
C LEU A 245 6.02 -7.31 1.66
N PHE A 246 4.68 -7.41 1.50
CA PHE A 246 3.90 -6.77 0.45
C PHE A 246 4.32 -7.12 -0.99
N ASN A 247 5.08 -8.19 -1.17
CA ASN A 247 5.53 -8.68 -2.47
C ASN A 247 5.21 -10.16 -2.63
N ARG A 248 5.25 -10.63 -3.87
CA ARG A 248 5.01 -12.02 -4.19
C ARG A 248 6.31 -12.71 -4.56
N PHE A 249 6.72 -13.64 -3.71
CA PHE A 249 7.93 -14.44 -3.88
C PHE A 249 7.59 -15.77 -4.54
N VAL A 250 8.45 -16.25 -5.42
CA VAL A 250 8.31 -17.58 -6.02
C VAL A 250 8.75 -18.62 -5.00
N SER A 251 7.92 -19.64 -4.75
CA SER A 251 8.31 -20.74 -3.88
C SER A 251 9.37 -21.64 -4.53
N PRO A 252 10.35 -22.14 -3.77
CA PRO A 252 11.26 -23.18 -4.27
C PRO A 252 10.56 -24.53 -4.54
N LEU A 253 9.32 -24.72 -4.07
CA LEU A 253 8.46 -25.86 -4.39
C LEU A 253 7.34 -25.52 -5.38
N SER A 254 7.45 -24.39 -6.10
CA SER A 254 6.46 -24.00 -7.11
C SER A 254 6.35 -25.06 -8.20
N SER A 255 5.15 -25.59 -8.41
CA SER A 255 4.87 -26.59 -9.44
C SER A 255 5.14 -26.09 -10.86
N THR A 256 5.07 -24.78 -11.08
CA THR A 256 5.20 -24.16 -12.41
C THR A 256 6.55 -23.50 -12.65
N LEU A 257 7.15 -22.91 -11.65
CA LEU A 257 8.32 -22.03 -11.82
C LEU A 257 9.58 -22.54 -11.13
N ALA A 258 9.50 -23.45 -10.15
CA ALA A 258 10.63 -23.83 -9.31
C ALA A 258 11.89 -24.17 -10.11
N VAL A 259 11.81 -25.12 -11.05
CA VAL A 259 12.95 -25.60 -11.82
C VAL A 259 13.53 -24.57 -12.79
N THR A 260 12.71 -23.58 -13.24
CA THR A 260 13.16 -22.53 -14.15
C THR A 260 13.69 -21.32 -13.40
N PHE A 261 13.16 -21.08 -12.21
CA PHE A 261 13.47 -19.90 -11.39
C PHE A 261 14.66 -20.13 -10.46
N TYR A 262 14.88 -21.38 -10.01
CA TYR A 262 15.94 -21.75 -9.06
C TYR A 262 16.98 -22.67 -9.66
N GLN A 263 18.16 -22.67 -9.07
CA GLN A 263 19.21 -23.66 -9.19
C GLN A 263 19.28 -24.47 -7.89
N TYR A 264 19.40 -25.80 -7.99
CA TYR A 264 19.40 -26.71 -6.86
C TYR A 264 20.72 -27.49 -6.79
N TYR A 265 21.20 -27.71 -5.56
CA TYR A 265 22.46 -28.35 -5.28
C TYR A 265 22.30 -29.32 -4.11
N ILE A 266 22.59 -30.60 -4.31
CA ILE A 266 22.69 -31.57 -3.21
C ILE A 266 24.02 -31.31 -2.49
N MET A 267 23.93 -30.97 -1.22
CA MET A 267 25.07 -30.59 -0.39
C MET A 267 25.62 -31.84 0.33
N ASP A 268 24.83 -32.46 1.21
CA ASP A 268 25.20 -33.62 2.00
C ASP A 268 23.96 -34.38 2.48
N THR A 269 24.19 -35.49 3.20
CA THR A 269 23.14 -36.18 3.97
C THR A 269 23.44 -35.99 5.46
N ILE A 270 22.54 -35.35 6.17
CA ILE A 270 22.67 -35.00 7.58
C ILE A 270 21.50 -35.54 8.42
N MET A 271 21.74 -35.75 9.71
CA MET A 271 20.68 -36.11 10.65
C MET A 271 19.93 -34.88 11.13
N VAL A 272 18.60 -34.81 10.92
CA VAL A 272 17.73 -33.75 11.40
C VAL A 272 16.66 -34.39 12.29
N ASP A 273 16.67 -34.05 13.56
CA ASP A 273 15.74 -34.58 14.59
C ASP A 273 15.53 -36.11 14.48
N GLY A 274 16.63 -36.86 14.33
CA GLY A 274 16.59 -38.32 14.25
C GLY A 274 16.31 -38.90 12.84
N TYR A 275 16.07 -38.08 11.83
CA TYR A 275 15.84 -38.53 10.44
C TYR A 275 17.08 -38.27 9.57
N PRO A 276 17.55 -39.25 8.77
CA PRO A 276 18.56 -38.99 7.75
C PRO A 276 17.92 -38.15 6.62
N CYS A 277 18.45 -36.98 6.40
CA CYS A 277 17.90 -36.04 5.41
C CYS A 277 18.95 -35.64 4.38
N ILE A 278 18.54 -35.56 3.12
CA ILE A 278 19.33 -34.94 2.06
C ILE A 278 19.19 -33.44 2.21
N ASP A 279 20.31 -32.73 2.39
CA ASP A 279 20.37 -31.28 2.36
C ASP A 279 20.42 -30.80 0.91
N LEU A 280 19.33 -30.20 0.45
CA LEU A 280 19.17 -29.62 -0.88
C LEU A 280 19.20 -28.10 -0.78
N ALA A 281 20.34 -27.51 -1.14
CA ALA A 281 20.47 -26.06 -1.21
C ALA A 281 19.86 -25.51 -2.52
N PHE A 282 19.33 -24.29 -2.48
CA PHE A 282 18.78 -23.63 -3.66
C PHE A 282 19.03 -22.12 -3.66
N VAL A 283 19.15 -21.58 -4.88
CA VAL A 283 19.30 -20.13 -5.13
C VAL A 283 18.49 -19.71 -6.35
N PRO A 284 17.96 -18.48 -6.40
CA PRO A 284 17.35 -17.98 -7.63
C PRO A 284 18.42 -17.84 -8.74
N VAL A 285 18.04 -18.10 -9.98
CA VAL A 285 18.92 -17.87 -11.16
C VAL A 285 19.35 -16.40 -11.23
N ASN A 286 18.52 -15.50 -10.76
CA ASN A 286 18.83 -14.09 -10.60
C ASN A 286 18.57 -13.69 -9.14
N SER A 287 19.64 -13.37 -8.40
CA SER A 287 19.61 -13.03 -6.98
C SER A 287 18.76 -11.79 -6.65
N GLU A 288 18.55 -10.89 -7.60
CA GLU A 288 17.74 -9.70 -7.41
C GLU A 288 16.23 -9.93 -7.63
N SER A 289 15.85 -11.13 -8.08
CA SER A 289 14.44 -11.52 -8.27
C SER A 289 13.77 -11.87 -6.94
N TYR A 290 12.46 -11.71 -6.84
CA TYR A 290 11.68 -12.07 -5.65
C TYR A 290 11.61 -13.58 -5.46
N GLY A 291 12.66 -14.12 -4.93
CA GLY A 291 12.87 -15.52 -4.55
C GLY A 291 13.69 -15.62 -3.29
N PHE A 292 14.01 -16.83 -2.88
CA PHE A 292 14.76 -17.14 -1.67
C PHE A 292 16.05 -17.85 -1.99
N THR A 293 17.00 -17.75 -1.09
CA THR A 293 18.08 -18.71 -0.96
C THR A 293 17.80 -19.60 0.25
N GLY A 294 18.31 -20.80 0.29
CA GLY A 294 18.14 -21.64 1.49
C GLY A 294 18.37 -23.10 1.28
N HIS A 295 17.88 -23.88 2.23
CA HIS A 295 18.05 -25.30 2.35
C HIS A 295 16.71 -26.01 2.54
N LEU A 296 16.53 -27.13 1.87
CA LEU A 296 15.43 -28.06 2.05
C LEU A 296 15.99 -29.37 2.58
N TYR A 297 15.58 -29.80 3.75
CA TYR A 297 16.01 -31.06 4.38
C TYR A 297 14.97 -32.13 4.07
N ILE A 298 15.29 -32.97 3.09
CA ILE A 298 14.39 -33.98 2.53
C ILE A 298 14.75 -35.33 3.13
N VAL A 299 13.77 -36.01 3.72
CA VAL A 299 13.98 -37.32 4.30
C VAL A 299 14.54 -38.27 3.21
N ASN A 300 15.66 -38.92 3.52
CA ASN A 300 16.36 -39.81 2.58
C ASN A 300 15.68 -41.19 2.51
N ASP A 301 14.45 -41.18 2.00
CA ASP A 301 13.65 -42.37 1.75
C ASP A 301 12.89 -42.23 0.41
N SER A 302 12.07 -43.22 0.06
CA SER A 302 11.28 -43.20 -1.17
C SER A 302 10.09 -42.22 -1.14
N THR A 303 9.81 -41.59 -0.01
CA THR A 303 8.67 -40.69 0.17
C THR A 303 8.98 -39.26 -0.23
N PHE A 304 10.25 -38.80 -0.19
CA PHE A 304 10.73 -37.46 -0.50
C PHE A 304 10.07 -36.37 0.32
N ARG A 305 9.75 -36.65 1.59
CA ARG A 305 9.10 -35.73 2.50
C ARG A 305 10.08 -34.67 2.97
N LEU A 306 9.59 -33.45 3.12
CA LEU A 306 10.33 -32.34 3.68
C LEU A 306 10.24 -32.40 5.21
N LYS A 307 11.34 -32.56 5.91
CA LYS A 307 11.46 -32.57 7.36
C LYS A 307 11.57 -31.15 7.92
N LYS A 308 12.34 -30.33 7.22
CA LYS A 308 12.65 -28.96 7.63
C LYS A 308 13.01 -28.13 6.42
N TYR A 309 12.74 -26.83 6.48
CA TYR A 309 13.32 -25.88 5.53
C TYR A 309 13.83 -24.64 6.25
N ALA A 310 14.83 -24.03 5.65
CA ALA A 310 15.41 -22.76 6.07
C ALA A 310 15.53 -21.87 4.83
N ILE A 311 14.83 -20.75 4.81
CA ILE A 311 14.80 -19.83 3.68
C ILE A 311 15.22 -18.44 4.11
N ASN A 312 15.99 -17.78 3.27
CA ASN A 312 16.46 -16.41 3.47
C ASN A 312 16.14 -15.56 2.25
N VAL A 313 15.84 -14.30 2.47
CA VAL A 313 15.79 -13.31 1.39
C VAL A 313 17.22 -12.97 1.00
N PRO A 314 17.60 -13.08 -0.29
CA PRO A 314 18.95 -12.72 -0.75
C PRO A 314 19.30 -11.27 -0.42
N PRO A 315 20.54 -10.96 -0.03
CA PRO A 315 20.95 -9.59 0.32
C PRO A 315 20.87 -8.61 -0.85
N ASP A 316 20.99 -9.12 -2.09
CA ASP A 316 20.94 -8.33 -3.31
C ASP A 316 19.51 -7.98 -3.76
N ILE A 317 18.51 -8.60 -3.15
CA ILE A 317 17.11 -8.38 -3.54
C ILE A 317 16.72 -6.90 -3.51
N ASN A 318 15.88 -6.49 -4.45
CA ASN A 318 15.39 -5.12 -4.51
C ASN A 318 14.23 -4.90 -3.52
N LEU A 319 14.52 -5.04 -2.21
CA LEU A 319 13.64 -4.69 -1.10
C LEU A 319 14.18 -3.47 -0.36
N ASN A 320 13.27 -2.61 0.09
CA ASN A 320 13.61 -1.47 0.92
C ASN A 320 13.47 -1.83 2.39
N PHE A 321 14.25 -1.16 3.22
CA PHE A 321 14.12 -1.20 4.68
C PHE A 321 14.27 -2.58 5.33
N VAL A 322 14.45 -3.63 4.56
CA VAL A 322 14.70 -5.00 5.02
C VAL A 322 16.16 -5.34 4.72
N SER A 323 16.94 -5.61 5.76
CA SER A 323 18.33 -6.06 5.59
C SER A 323 18.48 -7.56 5.74
N ASN A 324 17.62 -8.19 6.53
CA ASN A 324 17.58 -9.63 6.67
C ASN A 324 16.13 -10.10 6.88
N TYR A 325 15.77 -11.20 6.26
CA TYR A 325 14.52 -11.90 6.52
C TYR A 325 14.75 -13.39 6.32
N SER A 326 14.52 -14.15 7.37
CA SER A 326 14.77 -15.59 7.41
C SER A 326 13.58 -16.32 8.02
N VAL A 327 13.24 -17.46 7.48
CA VAL A 327 12.23 -18.36 8.03
C VAL A 327 12.81 -19.76 8.14
N GLU A 328 12.70 -20.34 9.32
CA GLU A 328 12.98 -21.74 9.58
C GLU A 328 11.66 -22.43 9.97
N HIS A 329 11.37 -23.56 9.35
CA HIS A 329 10.16 -24.32 9.62
C HIS A 329 10.49 -25.82 9.71
N SER A 330 9.95 -26.48 10.72
CA SER A 330 10.09 -27.92 10.91
C SER A 330 8.75 -28.62 10.98
N TYR A 331 8.76 -29.87 10.58
CA TYR A 331 7.61 -30.77 10.66
C TYR A 331 7.89 -31.90 11.63
N LYS A 332 6.84 -32.39 12.30
CA LYS A 332 6.87 -33.61 13.11
C LYS A 332 5.91 -34.66 12.56
N GLN A 333 6.21 -35.91 12.83
CA GLN A 333 5.32 -37.01 12.49
C GLN A 333 4.36 -37.23 13.69
N LEU A 334 3.08 -37.31 13.41
CA LEU A 334 2.02 -37.66 14.36
C LEU A 334 1.93 -39.17 14.49
N GLU A 335 1.15 -39.63 15.47
CA GLU A 335 1.01 -41.08 15.78
C GLU A 335 0.41 -41.88 14.61
N ASP A 336 -0.45 -41.26 13.79
CA ASP A 336 -1.04 -41.87 12.58
C ASP A 336 -0.08 -41.89 11.37
N GLY A 337 1.17 -41.44 11.54
CA GLY A 337 2.17 -41.35 10.47
C GLY A 337 2.07 -40.08 9.59
N THR A 338 1.08 -39.24 9.79
CA THR A 338 0.90 -37.96 9.06
C THR A 338 1.93 -36.94 9.55
N TRP A 339 2.39 -36.08 8.65
CA TRP A 339 3.32 -35.00 8.99
C TRP A 339 2.57 -33.69 9.21
N ALA A 340 2.91 -33.04 10.31
CA ALA A 340 2.30 -31.77 10.72
C ALA A 340 3.36 -30.71 11.00
N PRO A 341 3.06 -29.43 10.82
CA PRO A 341 3.89 -28.35 11.32
C PRO A 341 4.22 -28.53 12.80
N ASP A 342 5.47 -28.32 13.16
CA ASP A 342 5.94 -28.39 14.53
C ASP A 342 6.32 -27.01 15.04
N ARG A 343 7.28 -26.39 14.37
CA ARG A 343 7.80 -25.07 14.76
C ARG A 343 8.10 -24.22 13.54
N THR A 344 7.76 -22.93 13.64
CA THR A 344 8.19 -21.90 12.69
C THR A 344 8.91 -20.81 13.45
N THR A 345 10.10 -20.43 13.01
CA THR A 345 10.81 -19.25 13.52
C THR A 345 11.05 -18.28 12.37
N THR A 346 10.58 -17.06 12.53
CA THR A 346 10.77 -15.99 11.55
C THR A 346 11.63 -14.90 12.20
N TYR A 347 12.64 -14.48 11.48
CA TYR A 347 13.53 -13.39 11.87
C TYR A 347 13.51 -12.30 10.79
N ALA A 348 13.33 -11.05 11.19
CA ALA A 348 13.33 -9.93 10.27
C ALA A 348 14.11 -8.76 10.86
N LYS A 349 14.98 -8.16 10.06
CA LYS A 349 15.72 -6.96 10.44
C LYS A 349 15.37 -5.82 9.50
N PHE A 350 14.91 -4.72 10.07
CA PHE A 350 14.49 -3.52 9.38
C PHE A 350 15.39 -2.35 9.72
N TYR A 351 15.61 -1.45 8.76
CA TYR A 351 16.30 -0.18 8.98
C TYR A 351 15.59 0.96 8.23
N ILE A 352 15.62 2.17 8.77
CA ILE A 352 14.91 3.31 8.15
C ILE A 352 15.89 4.18 7.34
N LEU A 353 16.99 4.62 7.93
CA LEU A 353 17.91 5.58 7.32
C LEU A 353 19.26 5.00 6.94
N ASN A 354 19.79 4.09 7.72
CA ASN A 354 21.07 3.44 7.43
C ASN A 354 21.07 1.98 7.89
N ASN A 355 21.87 1.16 7.25
CA ASN A 355 21.96 -0.28 7.53
C ASN A 355 22.56 -0.64 8.90
N LYS A 356 22.89 0.35 9.73
CA LYS A 356 23.57 0.13 11.02
C LYS A 356 22.64 0.17 12.21
N ARG A 357 21.47 0.80 12.10
CA ARG A 357 20.49 0.94 13.19
C ARG A 357 19.10 0.63 12.66
N GLY A 358 18.37 -0.20 13.35
CA GLY A 358 17.07 -0.62 12.91
C GLY A 358 16.25 -1.27 14.00
N MET A 359 15.33 -2.09 13.56
CA MET A 359 14.46 -2.88 14.42
C MET A 359 14.63 -4.35 14.06
N LEU A 360 14.82 -5.17 15.05
CA LEU A 360 14.73 -6.63 14.94
C LEU A 360 13.31 -7.05 15.28
N ALA A 361 12.82 -7.99 14.52
CA ALA A 361 11.54 -8.62 14.79
C ALA A 361 11.72 -10.14 14.70
N ARG A 362 11.28 -10.86 15.71
CA ARG A 362 11.31 -12.33 15.77
C ARG A 362 9.94 -12.85 16.09
N GLN A 363 9.54 -13.92 15.41
CA GLN A 363 8.38 -14.71 15.76
C GLN A 363 8.78 -16.16 15.92
N THR A 364 8.31 -16.79 17.00
CA THR A 364 8.34 -18.24 17.18
C THR A 364 6.89 -18.72 17.28
N LYS A 365 6.52 -19.68 16.43
CA LYS A 365 5.21 -20.33 16.43
C LYS A 365 5.38 -21.81 16.66
N ILE A 366 4.70 -22.38 17.64
CA ILE A 366 4.77 -23.79 18.02
C ILE A 366 3.37 -24.36 17.92
N TYR A 367 3.25 -25.54 17.30
CA TYR A 367 1.98 -26.21 17.09
C TYR A 367 1.85 -27.42 18.03
N THR A 368 0.70 -27.51 18.68
CA THR A 368 0.35 -28.57 19.64
C THR A 368 -1.06 -29.08 19.40
N ASP A 369 -1.45 -30.10 20.14
CA ASP A 369 -2.84 -30.59 20.26
C ASP A 369 -3.51 -30.85 18.88
N TRP A 370 -2.78 -31.60 18.02
CA TRP A 370 -3.31 -32.01 16.72
C TRP A 370 -4.41 -33.06 16.90
N ASP A 371 -5.58 -32.80 16.27
CA ASP A 371 -6.70 -33.72 16.21
C ASP A 371 -7.18 -33.82 14.76
N LEU A 372 -7.08 -35.02 14.19
CA LEU A 372 -7.43 -35.34 12.80
C LEU A 372 -8.78 -36.08 12.69
N GLU A 373 -9.36 -36.51 13.83
CA GLU A 373 -10.50 -37.42 13.87
C GLU A 373 -11.81 -36.72 14.25
N THR A 374 -11.76 -35.76 15.19
CA THR A 374 -12.97 -35.11 15.69
C THR A 374 -13.62 -34.21 14.62
N PRO A 375 -14.88 -34.45 14.26
CA PRO A 375 -15.57 -33.64 13.26
C PRO A 375 -15.70 -32.17 13.71
N ILE A 376 -15.31 -31.25 12.83
CA ILE A 376 -15.44 -29.83 13.11
C ILE A 376 -16.91 -29.39 12.92
N PRO A 377 -17.56 -28.77 13.92
CA PRO A 377 -18.92 -28.28 13.79
C PRO A 377 -19.05 -27.29 12.63
N ARG A 378 -20.11 -27.42 11.82
CA ARG A 378 -20.36 -26.52 10.67
C ARG A 378 -20.41 -25.05 11.09
N GLU A 379 -20.89 -24.77 12.27
CA GLU A 379 -20.99 -23.44 12.88
C GLU A 379 -19.63 -22.78 13.07
N THR A 380 -18.57 -23.57 13.26
CA THR A 380 -17.21 -23.07 13.37
C THR A 380 -16.80 -22.23 12.16
N PHE A 381 -17.24 -22.61 10.96
CA PHE A 381 -16.91 -21.89 9.73
C PHE A 381 -18.02 -20.92 9.26
N SER A 382 -19.21 -20.93 9.90
CA SER A 382 -20.37 -20.19 9.39
C SER A 382 -20.28 -18.68 9.53
N ALA A 383 -19.38 -18.18 10.34
CA ALA A 383 -19.35 -16.77 10.75
C ALA A 383 -18.26 -15.92 10.08
N LEU A 384 -17.24 -16.52 9.37
CA LEU A 384 -16.05 -15.77 8.90
C LEU A 384 -15.52 -16.31 7.57
N THR A 385 -14.93 -15.41 6.78
CA THR A 385 -14.09 -15.77 5.63
C THR A 385 -12.75 -16.35 6.11
N ALA A 386 -12.09 -17.15 5.28
CA ALA A 386 -10.92 -17.96 5.60
C ALA A 386 -9.70 -17.21 6.19
N ASP A 387 -9.64 -15.88 6.07
CA ASP A 387 -8.49 -15.07 6.46
C ASP A 387 -8.73 -14.16 7.69
N GLU A 388 -9.88 -14.26 8.35
CA GLU A 388 -10.16 -13.42 9.51
C GLU A 388 -9.73 -14.12 10.81
N VAL A 389 -8.65 -13.63 11.40
CA VAL A 389 -8.42 -13.79 12.83
C VAL A 389 -9.53 -13.02 13.54
N GLU A 390 -10.42 -13.69 14.23
CA GLU A 390 -11.37 -13.01 15.10
C GLU A 390 -10.61 -12.30 16.23
N THR A 391 -10.22 -11.06 15.98
CA THR A 391 -9.74 -10.14 17.02
C THR A 391 -10.92 -9.53 17.75
N ASN A 392 -11.86 -10.36 18.18
CA ASN A 392 -12.87 -9.89 19.13
C ASN A 392 -12.16 -9.81 20.47
N ASP A 393 -11.72 -8.62 20.84
CA ASP A 393 -11.10 -8.34 22.14
C ASP A 393 -11.97 -8.75 23.34
N SER A 394 -13.27 -9.01 23.11
CA SER A 394 -14.20 -9.49 24.12
C SER A 394 -14.06 -11.00 24.38
N THR A 395 -13.54 -11.78 23.44
CA THR A 395 -13.35 -13.23 23.59
C THR A 395 -11.93 -13.61 23.96
N ALA A 396 -10.92 -12.81 23.57
CA ALA A 396 -9.53 -13.02 23.97
C ALA A 396 -9.34 -12.55 25.41
N GLN A 397 -9.41 -13.48 26.35
CA GLN A 397 -9.23 -13.18 27.77
C GLN A 397 -7.81 -12.69 28.05
N ARG A 398 -7.69 -11.54 28.74
CA ARG A 398 -6.40 -11.04 29.23
C ARG A 398 -6.05 -11.78 30.53
N PHE A 399 -4.97 -12.57 30.45
CA PHE A 399 -4.45 -13.32 31.62
C PHE A 399 -3.29 -12.56 32.29
N GLY A 400 -3.22 -12.67 33.60
CA GLY A 400 -2.07 -12.15 34.36
C GLY A 400 -0.76 -12.87 34.03
N ALA A 401 0.38 -12.28 34.39
CA ALA A 401 1.72 -12.80 34.08
C ALA A 401 1.92 -14.26 34.47
N ALA A 402 1.51 -14.62 35.69
CA ALA A 402 1.69 -15.98 36.22
C ALA A 402 0.89 -17.04 35.45
N ALA A 403 -0.27 -16.71 34.90
CA ALA A 403 -1.05 -17.66 34.13
C ALA A 403 -0.40 -17.95 32.76
N TRP A 404 0.37 -17.01 32.19
CA TRP A 404 1.09 -17.23 30.95
C TRP A 404 2.28 -18.17 31.11
N ASP A 405 2.90 -18.25 32.31
CA ASP A 405 4.05 -19.13 32.55
C ASP A 405 3.68 -20.60 32.41
N THR A 406 2.42 -20.98 32.65
CA THR A 406 1.91 -22.33 32.44
C THR A 406 1.46 -22.63 31.02
N LEU A 407 1.19 -21.59 30.23
CA LEU A 407 0.71 -21.70 28.84
C LEU A 407 1.84 -21.69 27.81
N ARG A 408 3.01 -21.24 28.21
CA ARG A 408 4.19 -21.17 27.33
C ARG A 408 4.82 -22.52 27.13
N PRO A 409 5.01 -22.97 25.88
CA PRO A 409 5.84 -24.13 25.60
C PRO A 409 7.31 -23.91 25.96
N GLU A 410 7.76 -22.64 25.92
CA GLU A 410 9.14 -22.23 26.22
C GLU A 410 9.15 -20.96 27.11
N PRO A 411 9.99 -20.88 28.15
CA PRO A 411 10.08 -19.70 28.99
C PRO A 411 10.57 -18.47 28.23
N LEU A 412 10.25 -17.29 28.75
CA LEU A 412 10.81 -16.03 28.24
C LEU A 412 12.29 -15.92 28.62
N THR A 413 13.07 -15.36 27.74
CA THR A 413 14.44 -14.91 28.07
C THR A 413 14.39 -13.77 29.07
N TRP A 414 15.50 -13.49 29.77
CA TRP A 414 15.57 -12.37 30.70
C TRP A 414 15.23 -11.03 30.00
N TYR A 415 15.71 -10.83 28.79
CA TYR A 415 15.48 -9.60 28.02
C TYR A 415 14.03 -9.46 27.56
N GLU A 416 13.39 -10.55 27.18
CA GLU A 416 11.96 -10.56 26.87
C GLU A 416 11.11 -10.25 28.10
N ASN A 417 11.48 -10.78 29.26
CA ASN A 417 10.78 -10.54 30.51
C ASN A 417 10.99 -9.10 31.02
N SER A 418 12.16 -8.51 30.77
CA SER A 418 12.50 -7.16 31.19
C SER A 418 11.72 -6.07 30.45
N VAL A 419 11.04 -6.40 29.35
CA VAL A 419 10.16 -5.46 28.62
C VAL A 419 9.10 -4.87 29.53
N TYR A 420 8.60 -5.63 30.50
CA TYR A 420 7.58 -5.13 31.44
C TYR A 420 8.09 -3.95 32.25
N ASP A 421 9.30 -4.05 32.77
CA ASP A 421 9.93 -2.99 33.54
C ASP A 421 10.35 -1.81 32.67
N LEU A 422 10.88 -2.09 31.47
CA LEU A 422 11.23 -1.08 30.49
C LEU A 422 10.01 -0.22 30.11
N VAL A 423 8.89 -0.83 29.79
CA VAL A 423 7.67 -0.10 29.39
C VAL A 423 7.15 0.73 30.56
N ARG A 424 7.14 0.18 31.76
CA ARG A 424 6.72 0.92 32.98
C ARG A 424 7.60 2.17 33.21
N GLU A 425 8.92 2.07 33.03
CA GLU A 425 9.82 3.21 33.15
C GLU A 425 9.70 4.18 32.01
N ALA A 426 9.50 3.67 30.77
CA ALA A 426 9.30 4.48 29.58
C ALA A 426 8.03 5.33 29.69
N THR A 427 6.91 4.73 30.12
CA THR A 427 5.64 5.46 30.30
C THR A 427 5.70 6.50 31.41
N ALA A 428 6.52 6.26 32.45
CA ALA A 428 6.76 7.24 33.53
C ALA A 428 7.65 8.41 33.08
N ASN A 429 8.39 8.29 31.97
CA ASN A 429 9.37 9.29 31.50
C ASN A 429 8.69 10.37 30.64
N PRO A 430 8.66 11.66 31.07
CA PRO A 430 7.99 12.72 30.31
C PRO A 430 8.58 12.97 28.92
N SER A 431 9.89 12.72 28.72
CA SER A 431 10.55 12.91 27.42
C SER A 431 10.12 11.85 26.41
N ILE A 432 9.90 10.61 26.85
CA ILE A 432 9.35 9.55 25.99
C ILE A 432 7.90 9.86 25.68
N ALA A 433 7.10 10.21 26.66
CA ALA A 433 5.70 10.56 26.45
C ALA A 433 5.57 11.69 25.40
N SER A 434 6.38 12.75 25.48
CA SER A 434 6.40 13.82 24.49
C SER A 434 6.84 13.37 23.11
N LEU A 435 7.85 12.50 23.01
CA LEU A 435 8.30 11.94 21.73
C LEU A 435 7.19 11.09 21.08
N VAL A 436 6.56 10.23 21.86
CA VAL A 436 5.44 9.38 21.40
C VAL A 436 4.26 10.23 20.94
N ALA A 437 3.89 11.28 21.69
CA ALA A 437 2.83 12.19 21.30
C ALA A 437 3.15 12.90 19.95
N THR A 438 4.40 13.30 19.77
CA THR A 438 4.85 13.91 18.51
C THR A 438 4.78 12.92 17.33
N VAL A 439 5.27 11.70 17.52
CA VAL A 439 5.20 10.65 16.51
C VAL A 439 3.73 10.33 16.18
N ASN A 440 2.88 10.19 17.19
CA ASN A 440 1.46 9.96 16.98
C ASN A 440 0.78 11.11 16.22
N ALA A 441 1.08 12.36 16.55
CA ALA A 441 0.52 13.51 15.84
C ALA A 441 0.92 13.51 14.35
N ILE A 442 2.16 13.14 14.03
CA ILE A 442 2.65 13.07 12.66
C ILE A 442 2.03 11.88 11.90
N THR A 443 1.96 10.70 12.53
CA THR A 443 1.50 9.47 11.86
C THR A 443 -0.01 9.37 11.78
N SER A 444 -0.74 9.84 12.81
CA SER A 444 -2.20 9.86 12.81
C SER A 444 -2.79 11.11 12.15
N GLU A 445 -1.98 12.14 11.91
CA GLU A 445 -2.41 13.47 11.47
C GLU A 445 -3.27 14.23 12.50
N TYR A 446 -3.36 13.72 13.75
CA TYR A 446 -4.19 14.30 14.81
C TYR A 446 -3.40 14.51 16.10
N VAL A 447 -3.76 15.57 16.82
CA VAL A 447 -3.22 15.90 18.14
C VAL A 447 -4.26 15.63 19.20
N ALA A 448 -3.95 14.73 20.12
CA ALA A 448 -4.82 14.40 21.24
C ALA A 448 -4.94 15.59 22.23
N THR A 449 -6.10 15.74 22.85
CA THR A 449 -6.34 16.81 23.86
C THR A 449 -5.86 16.43 25.25
N THR A 450 -5.50 15.18 25.46
CA THR A 450 -4.96 14.68 26.74
C THR A 450 -3.44 14.83 26.80
N PRO A 451 -2.83 14.83 28.01
CA PRO A 451 -1.39 14.79 28.14
C PRO A 451 -0.77 13.58 27.42
N ALA A 452 0.50 13.72 27.05
CA ALA A 452 1.25 12.71 26.31
C ALA A 452 1.31 11.31 26.96
N ARG A 453 1.01 11.19 28.26
CA ARG A 453 0.90 9.93 29.01
C ARG A 453 -0.38 9.17 28.73
N ASP A 454 -1.45 9.90 28.45
CA ASP A 454 -2.83 9.38 28.45
C ASP A 454 -3.47 9.58 27.08
N LEU A 455 -2.71 9.36 25.99
CA LEU A 455 -3.18 9.57 24.62
C LEU A 455 -4.44 8.77 24.31
N ASP A 456 -4.55 7.57 24.87
CA ASP A 456 -5.71 6.70 24.71
C ASP A 456 -6.97 7.19 25.45
N GLU A 457 -6.83 8.10 26.37
CA GLU A 457 -7.94 8.71 27.11
C GLU A 457 -8.48 9.99 26.45
N SER A 458 -7.91 10.38 25.32
CA SER A 458 -8.36 11.56 24.59
C SER A 458 -9.80 11.42 24.14
N LYS A 459 -10.64 12.39 24.49
CA LYS A 459 -12.05 12.45 24.11
C LYS A 459 -12.27 13.17 22.79
N PHE A 460 -11.33 14.02 22.41
CA PHE A 460 -11.36 14.80 21.18
C PHE A 460 -9.93 15.02 20.66
N ASP A 461 -9.71 14.83 19.37
CA ASP A 461 -8.44 15.01 18.71
C ASP A 461 -8.52 16.11 17.66
N PHE A 462 -7.61 17.08 17.73
CA PHE A 462 -7.49 18.14 16.72
C PHE A 462 -6.76 17.64 15.47
N GLY A 463 -7.35 17.95 14.32
CA GLY A 463 -6.76 17.55 13.03
C GLY A 463 -7.75 17.52 11.88
N PRO A 464 -7.34 17.06 10.71
CA PRO A 464 -5.96 16.69 10.33
C PRO A 464 -5.02 17.90 10.31
N ILE A 465 -3.84 17.78 10.93
CA ILE A 465 -2.92 18.92 11.11
C ILE A 465 -2.38 19.47 9.78
N TYR A 466 -2.24 18.61 8.77
CA TYR A 466 -1.77 19.03 7.45
C TYR A 466 -2.78 19.87 6.67
N ASN A 467 -4.04 19.92 7.14
CA ASN A 467 -5.10 20.72 6.54
C ASN A 467 -5.26 22.08 7.23
N PHE A 468 -4.46 22.40 8.26
CA PHE A 468 -4.60 23.66 9.00
C PHE A 468 -4.28 24.86 8.14
N VAL A 469 -3.38 24.72 7.18
CA VAL A 469 -3.01 25.78 6.26
C VAL A 469 -3.00 25.24 4.83
N SER A 470 -3.68 25.95 3.94
CA SER A 470 -3.64 25.72 2.49
C SER A 470 -3.67 27.04 1.74
N TRP A 471 -3.48 26.98 0.42
CA TRP A 471 -3.48 28.18 -0.42
C TRP A 471 -4.14 27.88 -1.77
N ASN A 472 -4.98 28.79 -2.23
CA ASN A 472 -5.50 28.82 -3.60
C ASN A 472 -5.82 30.27 -4.00
N LYS A 473 -6.06 30.51 -5.30
CA LYS A 473 -6.28 31.86 -5.81
C LYS A 473 -7.60 32.50 -5.36
N LEU A 474 -8.62 31.70 -5.12
CA LEU A 474 -9.92 32.19 -4.71
C LEU A 474 -9.91 32.63 -3.24
N GLU A 475 -9.40 31.79 -2.37
CA GLU A 475 -9.44 31.99 -0.93
C GLU A 475 -8.19 32.73 -0.39
N GLY A 476 -7.12 32.80 -1.19
CA GLY A 476 -5.81 33.23 -0.70
C GLY A 476 -5.19 32.19 0.22
N VAL A 477 -4.70 32.60 1.38
CA VAL A 477 -4.31 31.68 2.45
C VAL A 477 -5.57 31.24 3.19
N ARG A 478 -5.80 29.96 3.22
CA ARG A 478 -6.90 29.33 3.97
C ARG A 478 -6.38 28.77 5.28
N LEU A 479 -6.93 29.27 6.37
CA LEU A 479 -6.71 28.76 7.71
C LEU A 479 -7.89 27.89 8.12
N ARG A 480 -7.62 26.71 8.67
CA ARG A 480 -8.64 25.75 9.10
C ARG A 480 -8.29 25.20 10.47
N ILE A 481 -9.28 25.05 11.33
CA ILE A 481 -9.19 24.34 12.60
C ILE A 481 -10.35 23.36 12.69
N GLY A 482 -10.08 22.17 13.15
CA GLY A 482 -11.09 21.12 13.29
C GLY A 482 -10.58 19.91 14.03
N GLY A 483 -11.42 18.89 14.11
CA GLY A 483 -11.07 17.67 14.78
C GLY A 483 -12.21 16.65 14.81
N THR A 484 -12.00 15.59 15.57
CA THR A 484 -12.95 14.49 15.71
C THR A 484 -13.00 13.99 17.16
N SER A 485 -14.19 13.63 17.62
CA SER A 485 -14.31 12.89 18.87
C SER A 485 -13.80 11.47 18.74
N THR A 486 -13.46 10.85 19.86
CA THR A 486 -13.03 9.45 19.94
C THR A 486 -14.07 8.60 20.67
N ALA A 487 -13.89 7.28 20.66
CA ALA A 487 -14.74 6.36 21.40
C ALA A 487 -14.67 6.56 22.93
N ARG A 488 -13.68 7.33 23.43
CA ARG A 488 -13.61 7.70 24.87
C ARG A 488 -14.62 8.76 25.27
N LEU A 489 -15.10 9.56 24.30
CA LEU A 489 -16.22 10.47 24.55
C LEU A 489 -17.54 9.68 24.57
N HIS A 490 -17.76 8.87 23.54
CA HIS A 490 -18.91 7.97 23.42
C HIS A 490 -18.57 6.86 22.43
N ASP A 491 -18.91 5.60 22.77
CA ASP A 491 -18.53 4.41 21.98
C ASP A 491 -19.36 4.19 20.69
N GLN A 492 -20.47 4.91 20.53
CA GLN A 492 -21.37 4.81 19.37
C GLN A 492 -21.66 6.17 18.70
N PHE A 493 -21.49 7.29 19.39
CA PHE A 493 -21.72 8.64 18.84
C PHE A 493 -20.40 9.37 18.63
N PHE A 494 -20.15 9.78 17.39
CA PHE A 494 -18.96 10.49 17.02
C PHE A 494 -19.32 11.81 16.36
N PHE A 495 -18.57 12.83 16.72
CA PHE A 495 -18.64 14.14 16.10
C PHE A 495 -17.32 14.47 15.41
N ARG A 496 -17.39 15.03 14.21
CA ARG A 496 -16.25 15.65 13.54
C ARG A 496 -16.68 16.94 12.89
N GLY A 497 -15.75 17.90 12.80
CA GLY A 497 -16.07 19.15 12.18
C GLY A 497 -14.86 20.06 12.04
N TYR A 498 -15.05 21.13 11.30
CA TYR A 498 -14.06 22.18 11.17
C TYR A 498 -14.71 23.52 10.90
N VAL A 499 -13.95 24.58 11.15
CA VAL A 499 -14.18 25.93 10.65
C VAL A 499 -12.94 26.36 9.86
N ALA A 500 -13.16 27.10 8.75
CA ALA A 500 -12.09 27.61 7.91
C ALA A 500 -12.41 29.02 7.43
N PHE A 501 -11.35 29.77 7.11
CA PHE A 501 -11.45 31.14 6.65
C PHE A 501 -10.36 31.43 5.61
N GLY A 502 -10.75 32.03 4.49
CA GLY A 502 -9.83 32.44 3.43
C GLY A 502 -9.53 33.96 3.56
N THR A 503 -8.27 34.32 3.32
CA THR A 503 -7.82 35.74 3.46
C THR A 503 -8.24 36.61 2.31
N THR A 504 -8.64 36.06 1.16
CA THR A 504 -9.03 36.82 -0.02
C THR A 504 -10.56 36.92 -0.17
N ASP A 505 -11.25 35.77 -0.05
CA ASP A 505 -12.72 35.73 -0.20
C ASP A 505 -13.48 36.17 1.06
N LEU A 506 -12.79 36.20 2.21
CA LEU A 506 -13.30 36.63 3.52
C LEU A 506 -14.60 35.91 3.95
N ARG A 507 -14.87 34.73 3.41
CA ARG A 507 -16.05 33.91 3.73
C ARG A 507 -15.70 32.82 4.76
N PRO A 508 -16.52 32.63 5.81
CA PRO A 508 -16.39 31.51 6.71
C PRO A 508 -16.85 30.21 6.03
N LYS A 509 -16.11 29.13 6.21
CA LYS A 509 -16.47 27.77 5.78
C LYS A 509 -16.56 26.89 7.00
N TYR A 510 -17.39 25.87 6.94
CA TYR A 510 -17.56 24.95 8.06
C TYR A 510 -18.02 23.56 7.61
N ASN A 511 -17.76 22.60 8.45
CA ASN A 511 -18.34 21.25 8.38
C ASN A 511 -18.69 20.79 9.80
N ALA A 512 -19.84 20.18 9.94
CA ALA A 512 -20.27 19.45 11.13
C ALA A 512 -20.83 18.11 10.69
N THR A 513 -20.31 17.03 11.23
CA THR A 513 -20.73 15.67 10.91
C THR A 513 -20.96 14.90 12.20
N LEU A 514 -22.13 14.28 12.33
CA LEU A 514 -22.49 13.35 13.39
C LEU A 514 -22.56 11.95 12.80
N VAL A 515 -21.92 10.99 13.46
CA VAL A 515 -21.94 9.58 13.08
C VAL A 515 -22.48 8.79 14.25
N TRP A 516 -23.55 8.05 14.05
CA TRP A 516 -24.08 7.06 14.98
C TRP A 516 -23.82 5.67 14.45
N THR A 517 -23.07 4.87 15.21
CA THR A 517 -22.75 3.48 14.88
C THR A 517 -23.66 2.54 15.64
N PHE A 518 -24.14 1.48 15.00
CA PHE A 518 -24.97 0.48 15.64
C PHE A 518 -24.16 -0.42 16.56
N ASP A 519 -22.88 -0.61 16.25
CA ASP A 519 -21.93 -1.36 17.06
C ASP A 519 -21.06 -0.42 17.89
N LYS A 520 -20.57 -0.92 19.03
CA LYS A 520 -19.66 -0.17 19.89
C LYS A 520 -18.25 -0.23 19.34
N HIS A 521 -17.60 0.92 19.30
CA HIS A 521 -16.22 1.07 18.82
C HIS A 521 -15.26 1.40 19.96
N LYS A 522 -13.99 1.05 19.78
CA LYS A 522 -12.93 1.30 20.78
C LYS A 522 -12.12 2.54 20.48
N SER A 523 -12.04 2.94 19.23
CA SER A 523 -11.17 4.02 18.76
C SER A 523 -11.94 5.01 17.88
N GLN A 524 -12.45 4.55 16.74
CA GLN A 524 -13.06 5.40 15.71
C GLN A 524 -14.30 4.72 15.08
N PRO A 525 -15.21 5.49 14.44
CA PRO A 525 -16.50 4.95 13.98
C PRO A 525 -16.40 3.96 12.81
N TYR A 526 -15.25 3.82 12.19
CA TYR A 526 -15.06 2.99 10.98
C TYR A 526 -14.18 1.77 11.22
N ASP A 527 -13.83 1.50 12.47
CA ASP A 527 -13.10 0.29 12.85
C ASP A 527 -13.99 -0.96 12.65
N GLY A 528 -13.47 -1.97 11.97
CA GLY A 528 -14.21 -3.21 11.71
C GLY A 528 -15.24 -3.10 10.58
N LEU A 529 -16.38 -3.78 10.75
CA LEU A 529 -17.47 -3.74 9.77
C LEU A 529 -18.27 -2.44 9.94
N ARG A 530 -18.54 -1.77 8.84
CA ARG A 530 -19.26 -0.50 8.85
C ARG A 530 -20.77 -0.72 9.00
N HIS A 531 -21.34 -0.17 10.04
CA HIS A 531 -22.78 -0.14 10.25
C HIS A 531 -23.14 1.14 11.00
N HIS A 532 -23.49 2.18 10.24
CA HIS A 532 -23.71 3.52 10.82
C HIS A 532 -24.72 4.36 10.04
N ILE A 533 -25.25 5.35 10.72
CA ILE A 533 -25.93 6.50 10.13
C ILE A 533 -25.04 7.71 10.33
N GLN A 534 -24.92 8.52 9.30
CA GLN A 534 -24.17 9.77 9.33
C GLN A 534 -25.04 10.93 8.85
N VAL A 535 -25.02 12.05 9.56
CA VAL A 535 -25.65 13.30 9.15
C VAL A 535 -24.59 14.38 9.14
N SER A 536 -24.54 15.16 8.08
CA SER A 536 -23.56 16.23 7.92
C SER A 536 -24.16 17.50 7.35
N ALA A 537 -23.64 18.64 7.78
CA ALA A 537 -23.85 19.94 7.19
C ALA A 537 -22.49 20.58 6.90
N GLN A 538 -22.32 21.06 5.68
CA GLN A 538 -21.06 21.64 5.22
C GLN A 538 -21.35 22.88 4.36
N TYR A 539 -20.54 23.93 4.52
CA TYR A 539 -20.44 25.03 3.58
C TYR A 539 -18.98 25.23 3.21
N ASP A 540 -18.65 25.01 1.96
CA ASP A 540 -17.26 25.09 1.50
C ASP A 540 -17.17 25.43 0.01
N VAL A 541 -15.94 25.67 -0.46
CA VAL A 541 -15.60 25.88 -1.88
C VAL A 541 -15.29 24.52 -2.53
N GLU A 542 -15.88 24.29 -3.69
CA GLU A 542 -15.64 23.08 -4.49
C GLU A 542 -15.38 23.41 -5.95
N GLU A 543 -14.61 22.56 -6.63
CA GLU A 543 -14.53 22.55 -8.09
C GLU A 543 -15.57 21.56 -8.62
N PRO A 544 -16.49 22.00 -9.51
CA PRO A 544 -17.50 21.12 -10.07
C PRO A 544 -16.89 19.86 -10.69
N GLY A 545 -17.50 18.70 -10.39
CA GLY A 545 -17.07 17.41 -10.92
C GLY A 545 -15.78 16.85 -10.35
N GLN A 546 -15.06 17.56 -9.47
CA GLN A 546 -13.86 17.05 -8.82
C GLN A 546 -14.20 16.43 -7.46
N ASN A 547 -13.65 15.23 -7.21
CA ASN A 547 -13.83 14.57 -5.93
C ASN A 547 -12.62 14.83 -5.02
N THR A 548 -12.88 15.50 -3.91
CA THR A 548 -11.86 15.88 -2.92
C THR A 548 -11.22 14.67 -2.22
N ASP A 549 -11.90 13.53 -2.17
CA ASP A 549 -11.36 12.29 -1.58
C ASP A 549 -10.21 11.70 -2.39
N ILE A 550 -10.13 12.02 -3.68
CA ILE A 550 -9.06 11.56 -4.56
C ILE A 550 -7.85 12.50 -4.47
N ILE A 551 -8.11 13.79 -4.29
CA ILE A 551 -7.10 14.84 -4.18
C ILE A 551 -7.32 15.51 -2.83
N ARG A 552 -6.41 15.32 -1.87
CA ARG A 552 -6.48 16.02 -0.56
C ARG A 552 -6.28 17.52 -0.76
N ARG A 553 -7.34 18.20 -1.08
CA ARG A 553 -7.39 19.60 -1.54
C ARG A 553 -6.83 20.58 -0.50
N ASP A 554 -7.11 20.34 0.76
CA ASP A 554 -6.71 21.20 1.86
C ASP A 554 -5.30 20.92 2.39
N HIS A 555 -4.49 20.12 1.71
CA HIS A 555 -3.12 19.88 2.10
C HIS A 555 -2.20 20.89 1.44
N ILE A 556 -1.33 21.58 2.20
CA ILE A 556 -0.44 22.62 1.67
C ILE A 556 0.42 22.13 0.49
N LEU A 557 0.94 20.91 0.55
CA LEU A 557 1.72 20.32 -0.54
C LEU A 557 0.85 20.01 -1.77
N ALA A 558 -0.39 19.57 -1.58
CA ALA A 558 -1.31 19.32 -2.67
C ALA A 558 -1.84 20.61 -3.31
N SER A 559 -1.77 21.73 -2.58
CA SER A 559 -2.14 23.07 -3.06
C SER A 559 -1.07 23.68 -3.97
N ILE A 560 0.16 23.13 -4.02
CA ILE A 560 1.21 23.60 -4.93
C ILE A 560 0.89 23.10 -6.35
N PRO A 561 0.49 24.00 -7.28
CA PRO A 561 0.17 23.59 -8.64
C PRO A 561 1.45 23.37 -9.46
N THR A 562 1.41 22.43 -10.41
CA THR A 562 2.46 22.29 -11.43
C THR A 562 2.36 23.39 -12.49
N SER A 563 1.27 24.11 -12.47
CA SER A 563 0.95 25.12 -13.48
C SER A 563 -0.16 26.03 -13.00
N THR A 564 -0.31 27.17 -13.67
CA THR A 564 -1.29 28.22 -13.40
C THR A 564 -2.73 27.76 -13.22
N PRO A 565 -3.56 28.55 -12.71
CA PRO A 565 -3.98 28.68 -11.33
C PRO A 565 -4.90 27.55 -10.88
N THR A 566 -4.74 27.16 -9.64
CA THR A 566 -5.70 26.29 -8.96
C THR A 566 -7.04 27.02 -8.83
N MET A 567 -8.14 26.31 -9.14
CA MET A 567 -9.53 26.75 -8.99
C MET A 567 -9.96 27.98 -9.83
N PRO A 568 -9.79 27.96 -11.15
CA PRO A 568 -10.41 29.01 -11.96
C PRO A 568 -11.93 28.89 -11.97
N PHE A 569 -12.47 27.66 -11.97
CA PHE A 569 -13.88 27.35 -11.89
C PHE A 569 -14.20 26.78 -10.51
N ALA A 570 -14.87 27.54 -9.69
CA ALA A 570 -15.23 27.16 -8.33
C ALA A 570 -16.71 27.46 -8.06
N GLN A 571 -17.23 26.81 -7.04
CA GLN A 571 -18.55 27.08 -6.52
C GLN A 571 -18.53 27.05 -5.00
N TYR A 572 -19.31 27.90 -4.35
CA TYR A 572 -19.62 27.74 -2.94
C TYR A 572 -20.81 26.79 -2.81
N VAL A 573 -20.63 25.75 -2.02
CA VAL A 573 -21.64 24.71 -1.87
C VAL A 573 -22.02 24.55 -0.41
N PHE A 574 -23.30 24.68 -0.14
CA PHE A 574 -23.88 24.21 1.10
C PHE A 574 -24.42 22.81 0.88
N HIS A 575 -23.96 21.85 1.68
CA HIS A 575 -24.45 20.49 1.71
C HIS A 575 -25.17 20.18 3.01
N ALA A 576 -26.31 19.51 2.92
CA ALA A 576 -26.94 18.83 4.03
C ALA A 576 -27.20 17.40 3.62
N LYS A 577 -26.47 16.45 4.22
CA LYS A 577 -26.46 15.04 3.80
C LYS A 577 -26.81 14.12 4.94
N ALA A 578 -27.68 13.16 4.68
CA ALA A 578 -27.93 12.00 5.53
C ALA A 578 -27.51 10.73 4.78
N GLU A 579 -26.79 9.84 5.44
CA GLU A 579 -26.24 8.62 4.86
C GLU A 579 -26.44 7.45 5.81
N TYR A 580 -26.86 6.31 5.28
CA TYR A 580 -26.85 5.00 5.95
C TYR A 580 -25.88 4.08 5.24
N MET A 581 -25.07 3.38 6.02
CA MET A 581 -24.07 2.44 5.54
C MET A 581 -24.14 1.14 6.30
N LYS A 582 -24.17 0.01 5.58
CA LYS A 582 -24.05 -1.32 6.16
C LYS A 582 -23.11 -2.17 5.33
N GLU A 583 -22.14 -2.79 5.99
CA GLU A 583 -21.22 -3.77 5.44
C GLU A 583 -21.48 -5.12 6.11
N TRP A 584 -21.54 -6.19 5.31
CA TRP A 584 -21.64 -7.55 5.80
C TRP A 584 -20.27 -8.24 5.78
N ARG A 585 -20.15 -9.31 6.53
CA ARG A 585 -18.89 -10.10 6.67
C ARG A 585 -18.36 -10.63 5.33
N ASN A 586 -19.24 -10.94 4.37
CA ASN A 586 -18.86 -11.35 3.02
C ASN A 586 -18.33 -10.19 2.15
N LYS A 587 -18.13 -9.02 2.75
CA LYS A 587 -17.66 -7.79 2.08
C LYS A 587 -18.62 -7.25 1.00
N LEU A 588 -19.89 -7.62 1.08
CA LEU A 588 -20.95 -6.88 0.43
C LEU A 588 -21.29 -5.67 1.31
N SER A 589 -21.50 -4.51 0.73
CA SER A 589 -21.99 -3.35 1.45
C SER A 589 -23.06 -2.60 0.65
N ILE A 590 -23.97 -1.99 1.38
CA ILE A 590 -24.94 -1.04 0.84
C ILE A 590 -24.73 0.31 1.49
N ARG A 591 -24.76 1.34 0.67
CA ARG A 591 -24.75 2.73 1.11
C ARG A 591 -25.91 3.46 0.44
N THR A 592 -26.72 4.13 1.24
CA THR A 592 -27.79 4.97 0.74
C THR A 592 -27.61 6.38 1.31
N SER A 593 -27.86 7.38 0.51
CA SER A 593 -27.82 8.75 1.01
C SER A 593 -28.88 9.64 0.37
N PHE A 594 -29.23 10.66 1.11
CA PHE A 594 -29.98 11.80 0.61
C PHE A 594 -29.12 13.06 0.83
N ASP A 595 -28.93 13.82 -0.23
CA ASP A 595 -28.05 15.01 -0.26
C ASP A 595 -28.84 16.19 -0.80
N PHE A 596 -28.90 17.27 -0.01
CA PHE A 596 -29.37 18.55 -0.43
C PHE A 596 -28.16 19.47 -0.63
N THR A 597 -28.05 20.09 -1.81
CA THR A 597 -27.03 21.11 -2.06
C THR A 597 -27.62 22.41 -2.55
N ASN A 598 -27.02 23.51 -2.11
CA ASN A 598 -27.22 24.84 -2.70
C ASN A 598 -25.87 25.31 -3.28
N ASN A 599 -25.84 25.51 -4.59
CA ASN A 599 -24.62 25.76 -5.35
C ASN A 599 -24.63 27.18 -5.86
N GLU A 600 -23.60 27.97 -5.54
CA GLU A 600 -23.39 29.36 -5.95
C GLU A 600 -22.10 29.43 -6.77
N ALA A 601 -22.13 29.98 -7.96
CA ALA A 601 -20.96 30.14 -8.81
C ALA A 601 -19.91 31.06 -8.17
N ALA A 602 -18.63 30.71 -8.35
CA ALA A 602 -17.50 31.45 -7.79
C ALA A 602 -16.29 31.43 -8.74
N GLY A 603 -15.35 32.36 -8.53
CA GLY A 603 -14.19 32.51 -9.41
C GLY A 603 -14.62 33.02 -10.79
N VAL A 604 -14.24 32.28 -11.82
CA VAL A 604 -14.64 32.57 -13.21
C VAL A 604 -15.84 31.74 -13.68
N LEU A 605 -16.38 30.88 -12.82
CA LEU A 605 -17.54 30.06 -13.12
C LEU A 605 -18.81 30.92 -13.09
N ASN A 606 -19.63 30.80 -14.13
CA ASN A 606 -20.97 31.35 -14.17
C ASN A 606 -21.94 30.29 -14.68
N TYR A 607 -23.19 30.38 -14.27
CA TYR A 607 -24.27 29.55 -14.78
C TYR A 607 -25.12 30.37 -15.75
N HIS A 608 -25.01 30.04 -17.02
CA HIS A 608 -25.76 30.72 -18.09
C HIS A 608 -26.78 29.74 -18.68
N LYS A 609 -28.06 29.97 -18.41
CA LYS A 609 -29.14 29.18 -19.00
C LYS A 609 -29.28 29.58 -20.48
N VAL A 610 -29.40 28.57 -21.33
CA VAL A 610 -29.56 28.72 -22.78
C VAL A 610 -30.94 28.29 -23.19
N ASP A 611 -31.64 29.19 -23.89
CA ASP A 611 -32.92 28.90 -24.50
C ASP A 611 -32.88 29.25 -26.00
N TRP A 612 -33.37 28.32 -26.82
CA TRP A 612 -33.46 28.45 -28.25
C TRP A 612 -34.92 28.69 -28.65
N THR A 613 -35.20 29.77 -29.35
CA THR A 613 -36.52 30.13 -29.86
C THR A 613 -36.52 30.06 -31.37
N MET A 614 -37.51 29.35 -31.95
CA MET A 614 -37.70 29.32 -33.37
C MET A 614 -38.45 30.59 -33.80
N ASN A 615 -37.86 31.33 -34.67
CA ASN A 615 -38.46 32.56 -35.26
C ASN A 615 -39.48 32.20 -36.32
N ALA A 616 -40.28 33.16 -36.73
CA ALA A 616 -41.29 32.95 -37.76
C ALA A 616 -40.70 32.61 -39.15
N ASP A 617 -39.45 32.97 -39.42
CA ASP A 617 -38.67 32.64 -40.62
C ASP A 617 -37.97 31.26 -40.56
N SER A 618 -38.28 30.41 -39.58
CA SER A 618 -37.63 29.13 -39.30
C SER A 618 -36.17 29.22 -38.91
N SER A 619 -35.64 30.41 -38.61
CA SER A 619 -34.32 30.58 -37.98
C SER A 619 -34.42 30.38 -36.46
N TRP A 620 -33.30 30.02 -35.85
CA TRP A 620 -33.22 29.89 -34.40
C TRP A 620 -32.50 31.09 -33.77
N SER A 621 -33.05 31.67 -32.72
CA SER A 621 -32.37 32.64 -31.89
C SER A 621 -32.06 32.08 -30.53
N LYS A 622 -30.82 32.33 -30.07
CA LYS A 622 -30.30 31.91 -28.77
C LYS A 622 -30.45 33.05 -27.77
N SER A 623 -31.10 32.78 -26.66
CA SER A 623 -31.10 33.69 -25.49
C SER A 623 -30.31 33.07 -24.37
N VAL A 624 -29.61 33.89 -23.60
CA VAL A 624 -28.79 33.51 -22.46
C VAL A 624 -29.22 34.30 -21.24
N THR A 625 -29.49 33.56 -20.14
CA THR A 625 -29.94 34.17 -18.89
C THR A 625 -29.00 33.74 -17.77
N ASP A 626 -28.52 34.69 -16.99
CA ASP A 626 -27.66 34.42 -15.83
C ASP A 626 -28.46 33.77 -14.70
N ILE A 627 -27.86 32.71 -14.13
CA ILE A 627 -28.37 31.99 -12.97
C ILE A 627 -27.32 32.11 -11.88
N GLY A 628 -27.64 32.79 -10.76
CA GLY A 628 -26.68 33.01 -9.67
C GLY A 628 -26.41 31.74 -8.85
N SER A 629 -27.43 30.91 -8.69
CA SER A 629 -27.34 29.67 -7.91
C SER A 629 -28.43 28.69 -8.31
N TYR A 630 -28.24 27.41 -7.95
CA TYR A 630 -29.25 26.37 -8.08
C TYR A 630 -29.22 25.45 -6.87
N ARG A 631 -30.34 24.81 -6.59
CA ARG A 631 -30.50 23.82 -5.55
C ARG A 631 -30.56 22.43 -6.17
N ASN A 632 -30.08 21.44 -5.43
CA ASN A 632 -30.15 20.04 -5.89
C ASN A 632 -30.53 19.13 -4.73
N TYR A 633 -31.44 18.22 -5.01
CA TYR A 633 -31.88 17.15 -4.10
C TYR A 633 -31.54 15.82 -4.77
N GLU A 634 -30.68 15.03 -4.15
CA GLU A 634 -30.18 13.79 -4.74
C GLU A 634 -30.24 12.63 -3.77
N GLY A 635 -30.95 11.57 -4.17
CA GLY A 635 -30.91 10.28 -3.51
C GLY A 635 -29.90 9.36 -4.21
N MET A 636 -29.15 8.61 -3.45
CA MET A 636 -28.14 7.68 -3.96
C MET A 636 -28.28 6.31 -3.31
N VAL A 637 -28.13 5.25 -4.12
CA VAL A 637 -27.93 3.88 -3.66
C VAL A 637 -26.66 3.33 -4.28
N GLU A 638 -25.78 2.84 -3.45
CA GLU A 638 -24.52 2.21 -3.86
C GLU A 638 -24.45 0.79 -3.31
N LEU A 639 -24.13 -0.15 -4.17
CA LEU A 639 -23.80 -1.54 -3.82
C LEU A 639 -22.32 -1.76 -4.12
N GLU A 640 -21.57 -2.21 -3.13
CA GLU A 640 -20.17 -2.56 -3.31
C GLU A 640 -19.92 -3.98 -2.82
N TYR A 641 -19.23 -4.77 -3.64
CA TYR A 641 -18.79 -6.12 -3.32
C TYR A 641 -17.28 -6.25 -3.53
N SER A 642 -16.55 -6.55 -2.46
CA SER A 642 -15.09 -6.65 -2.48
C SER A 642 -14.61 -7.84 -1.65
N PRO A 643 -14.85 -9.09 -2.11
CA PRO A 643 -14.54 -10.30 -1.36
C PRO A 643 -13.06 -10.41 -1.04
N GLY A 644 -12.73 -10.74 0.22
CA GLY A 644 -11.35 -10.86 0.69
C GLY A 644 -10.61 -9.53 0.84
N SER A 645 -11.29 -8.38 0.70
CA SER A 645 -10.63 -7.08 0.87
C SER A 645 -10.44 -6.74 2.34
N ARG A 646 -9.26 -6.20 2.66
CA ARG A 646 -8.98 -5.48 3.90
C ARG A 646 -8.75 -4.02 3.55
N ILE A 647 -9.71 -3.18 3.88
CA ILE A 647 -9.67 -1.75 3.57
C ILE A 647 -9.55 -1.00 4.88
N TYR A 648 -8.50 -0.21 4.99
CA TYR A 648 -8.38 0.78 6.05
C TYR A 648 -9.15 2.04 5.68
N ILE A 649 -9.95 2.53 6.62
CA ILE A 649 -10.69 3.80 6.50
C ILE A 649 -10.15 4.72 7.59
N ASP A 650 -9.76 5.92 7.21
CA ASP A 650 -9.23 6.90 8.14
C ASP A 650 -10.33 7.51 9.03
N ARG A 651 -9.94 8.36 9.97
CA ARG A 651 -10.87 9.05 10.89
C ARG A 651 -11.85 9.98 10.18
N MET A 652 -11.58 10.35 8.94
CA MET A 652 -12.47 11.15 8.10
C MET A 652 -13.50 10.31 7.34
N GLY A 653 -13.43 8.99 7.43
CA GLY A 653 -14.26 8.08 6.65
C GLY A 653 -13.76 7.85 5.23
N ILE A 654 -12.54 8.31 4.91
CA ILE A 654 -11.94 8.21 3.59
C ILE A 654 -11.13 6.93 3.51
N ARG A 655 -11.27 6.20 2.42
CA ARG A 655 -10.45 5.00 2.17
C ARG A 655 -9.00 5.39 2.04
N SER A 656 -8.15 4.77 2.85
CA SER A 656 -6.72 4.97 2.74
C SER A 656 -6.20 4.46 1.40
N PRO A 657 -5.34 5.23 0.70
CA PRO A 657 -4.64 4.75 -0.49
C PRO A 657 -3.65 3.61 -0.18
N PHE A 658 -3.33 3.39 1.08
CA PHE A 658 -2.44 2.34 1.57
C PHE A 658 -3.18 1.04 1.91
N ALA A 659 -4.29 0.74 1.24
CA ALA A 659 -4.97 -0.54 1.41
C ALA A 659 -3.98 -1.70 1.22
N ILE A 660 -3.82 -2.51 2.28
CA ILE A 660 -2.78 -3.55 2.37
C ILE A 660 -3.02 -4.66 1.37
N GLU A 661 -4.27 -4.97 1.05
CA GLU A 661 -4.64 -6.02 0.10
C GLU A 661 -5.46 -5.44 -1.06
N LYS A 662 -4.74 -5.04 -2.13
CA LYS A 662 -5.36 -4.63 -3.39
C LYS A 662 -5.68 -5.80 -4.33
N ASP A 663 -5.42 -7.03 -3.89
CA ASP A 663 -5.60 -8.22 -4.73
C ASP A 663 -7.07 -8.60 -4.90
N ALA A 664 -7.88 -8.26 -3.91
CA ALA A 664 -9.31 -8.49 -3.97
C ALA A 664 -9.98 -7.61 -5.04
N PRO A 665 -10.84 -8.19 -5.89
CA PRO A 665 -11.61 -7.39 -6.82
C PRO A 665 -12.61 -6.51 -6.06
N THR A 666 -12.85 -5.31 -6.54
CA THR A 666 -13.92 -4.44 -6.06
C THR A 666 -14.88 -4.16 -7.20
N PHE A 667 -16.14 -4.49 -6.99
CA PHE A 667 -17.24 -4.14 -7.88
C PHE A 667 -18.13 -3.13 -7.16
N ARG A 668 -18.42 -2.01 -7.80
CA ARG A 668 -19.30 -0.98 -7.24
C ARG A 668 -20.31 -0.57 -8.28
N LEU A 669 -21.58 -0.60 -7.92
CA LEU A 669 -22.69 -0.10 -8.72
C LEU A 669 -23.36 1.02 -7.93
N THR A 670 -23.44 2.21 -8.52
CA THR A 670 -24.06 3.38 -7.87
C THR A 670 -25.16 3.92 -8.77
N HIS A 671 -26.32 4.17 -8.20
CA HIS A 671 -27.44 4.81 -8.90
C HIS A 671 -27.89 6.04 -8.13
N TYR A 672 -28.04 7.13 -8.87
CA TYR A 672 -28.48 8.42 -8.36
C TYR A 672 -29.80 8.80 -8.97
N VAL A 673 -30.70 9.32 -8.18
CA VAL A 673 -31.95 9.97 -8.62
C VAL A 673 -32.01 11.35 -7.99
N GLY A 674 -32.17 12.36 -8.80
CA GLY A 674 -32.15 13.73 -8.29
C GLY A 674 -33.07 14.69 -9.00
N TYR A 675 -33.27 15.82 -8.33
CA TYR A 675 -33.97 16.96 -8.84
C TYR A 675 -33.10 18.21 -8.66
N LEU A 676 -32.70 18.80 -9.78
CA LEU A 676 -32.05 20.10 -9.80
C LEU A 676 -33.11 21.18 -9.91
N ASP A 677 -33.19 22.08 -8.93
CA ASP A 677 -34.16 23.15 -8.82
C ASP A 677 -33.52 24.50 -9.13
N ASP A 678 -33.89 25.09 -10.22
CA ASP A 678 -33.52 26.45 -10.65
C ASP A 678 -34.71 27.37 -10.81
N ARG A 679 -35.90 26.98 -10.27
CA ARG A 679 -37.15 27.72 -10.41
C ARG A 679 -37.10 29.14 -9.84
N HIS A 680 -36.27 29.37 -8.82
CA HIS A 680 -36.08 30.72 -8.27
C HIS A 680 -35.37 31.68 -9.25
N ASN A 681 -34.78 31.17 -10.34
CA ASN A 681 -34.19 31.93 -11.44
C ASN A 681 -35.02 31.84 -12.72
N GLY A 682 -36.30 31.41 -12.63
CA GLY A 682 -37.19 31.30 -13.80
C GLY A 682 -36.97 30.01 -14.65
N GLY A 683 -36.28 29.01 -14.12
CA GLY A 683 -36.14 27.69 -14.74
C GLY A 683 -37.27 26.75 -14.37
N ASP A 684 -37.35 25.61 -15.06
CA ASP A 684 -38.37 24.56 -14.80
C ASP A 684 -37.85 23.47 -13.84
N GLY A 685 -36.55 23.42 -13.60
CA GLY A 685 -35.88 22.36 -12.90
C GLY A 685 -35.70 21.09 -13.76
N PHE A 686 -34.88 20.16 -13.26
CA PHE A 686 -34.54 18.93 -13.97
C PHE A 686 -34.63 17.72 -13.04
N ILE A 687 -35.40 16.73 -13.45
CA ILE A 687 -35.35 15.39 -12.85
C ILE A 687 -34.33 14.60 -13.66
N TYR A 688 -33.37 14.01 -12.97
CA TYR A 688 -32.33 13.19 -13.59
C TYR A 688 -32.07 11.93 -12.81
N ASN A 689 -31.55 10.92 -13.50
CA ASN A 689 -30.92 9.78 -12.88
C ASN A 689 -29.63 9.40 -13.62
N ARG A 690 -28.69 8.88 -12.85
CA ARG A 690 -27.36 8.52 -13.30
C ARG A 690 -26.97 7.18 -12.72
N THR A 691 -26.38 6.33 -13.53
CA THR A 691 -25.86 5.04 -13.11
C THR A 691 -24.38 4.99 -13.37
N GLU A 692 -23.61 4.53 -12.39
CA GLU A 692 -22.15 4.37 -12.49
C GLU A 692 -21.74 2.97 -12.06
N PHE A 693 -20.77 2.41 -12.74
CA PHE A 693 -20.17 1.12 -12.39
C PHE A 693 -18.66 1.28 -12.31
N LEU A 694 -18.05 0.63 -11.30
CA LEU A 694 -16.60 0.60 -11.10
C LEU A 694 -16.14 -0.82 -10.85
N PHE A 695 -15.06 -1.18 -11.55
CA PHE A 695 -14.28 -2.40 -11.30
C PHE A 695 -12.84 -2.01 -11.01
N ASP A 696 -12.27 -2.53 -9.92
CA ASP A 696 -10.87 -2.28 -9.51
C ASP A 696 -10.24 -3.59 -9.06
N LYS A 697 -9.08 -3.97 -9.63
CA LYS A 697 -8.37 -5.19 -9.26
C LYS A 697 -6.88 -5.12 -9.56
N ARG A 698 -6.07 -5.76 -8.70
CA ARG A 698 -4.67 -6.06 -8.96
C ARG A 698 -4.52 -7.47 -9.54
N PHE A 699 -3.73 -7.58 -10.60
CA PHE A 699 -3.34 -8.84 -11.22
C PHE A 699 -1.84 -9.04 -11.03
N TRP A 700 -1.46 -10.15 -10.39
CA TRP A 700 -0.06 -10.50 -10.19
C TRP A 700 0.44 -11.40 -11.30
N PHE A 701 1.64 -11.09 -11.79
CA PHE A 701 2.36 -11.90 -12.78
C PHE A 701 3.60 -12.55 -12.16
N SER A 702 3.41 -13.16 -10.98
CA SER A 702 4.48 -13.79 -10.21
C SER A 702 5.63 -12.79 -9.93
N ALA A 703 6.89 -13.18 -10.21
CA ALA A 703 8.06 -12.32 -10.03
C ALA A 703 8.18 -11.18 -11.05
N PHE A 704 7.33 -11.14 -12.08
CA PHE A 704 7.39 -10.10 -13.13
C PHE A 704 6.66 -8.81 -12.76
N GLY A 705 6.02 -8.78 -11.59
CA GLY A 705 5.33 -7.59 -11.11
C GLY A 705 3.81 -7.74 -11.09
N HIS A 706 3.11 -6.60 -11.12
CA HIS A 706 1.65 -6.58 -11.08
C HIS A 706 1.06 -5.46 -11.91
N LEU A 707 -0.17 -5.67 -12.35
CA LEU A 707 -1.02 -4.70 -13.02
C LEU A 707 -2.15 -4.28 -12.08
N ASP A 708 -2.24 -3.00 -11.76
CA ASP A 708 -3.41 -2.39 -11.14
C ASP A 708 -4.33 -1.91 -12.25
N LEU A 709 -5.53 -2.46 -12.33
CA LEU A 709 -6.53 -2.17 -13.34
C LEU A 709 -7.79 -1.60 -12.71
N ARG A 710 -8.24 -0.45 -13.21
CA ARG A 710 -9.53 0.16 -12.89
C ARG A 710 -10.30 0.46 -14.16
N VAL A 711 -11.54 0.04 -14.19
CA VAL A 711 -12.52 0.39 -15.22
C VAL A 711 -13.67 1.12 -14.54
N GLN A 712 -14.07 2.23 -15.09
CA GLN A 712 -15.19 3.02 -14.59
C GLN A 712 -16.06 3.41 -15.78
N THR A 713 -17.37 3.27 -15.63
CA THR A 713 -18.34 3.67 -16.66
C THR A 713 -19.55 4.31 -16.03
N GLY A 714 -20.20 5.16 -16.75
CA GLY A 714 -21.42 5.82 -16.28
C GLY A 714 -22.27 6.38 -17.40
N MET A 715 -23.55 6.59 -17.08
CA MET A 715 -24.54 7.12 -17.99
C MET A 715 -25.54 7.99 -17.24
N LEU A 716 -25.79 9.19 -17.77
CA LEU A 716 -26.88 10.09 -17.38
C LEU A 716 -28.07 9.85 -18.30
N TRP A 717 -29.16 9.38 -17.75
CA TRP A 717 -30.31 8.87 -18.53
C TRP A 717 -31.21 9.99 -19.05
N GLN A 718 -31.36 11.10 -18.30
CA GLN A 718 -32.24 12.21 -18.67
C GLN A 718 -31.44 13.43 -19.15
N LYS A 719 -32.19 14.42 -19.57
CA LYS A 719 -31.71 15.76 -19.84
C LYS A 719 -31.31 16.44 -18.51
N ALA A 720 -30.10 16.98 -18.45
CA ALA A 720 -29.64 17.76 -17.32
C ALA A 720 -28.58 18.78 -17.76
N PRO A 721 -28.39 19.89 -17.04
CA PRO A 721 -27.34 20.85 -17.34
C PRO A 721 -25.94 20.28 -17.06
N PHE A 722 -24.90 20.99 -17.54
CA PHE A 722 -23.51 20.53 -17.44
C PHE A 722 -23.07 20.18 -16.01
N THR A 723 -23.66 20.81 -15.01
CA THR A 723 -23.34 20.56 -13.60
C THR A 723 -23.62 19.12 -13.15
N LYS A 724 -24.41 18.36 -13.93
CA LYS A 724 -24.72 16.94 -13.71
C LYS A 724 -24.03 16.00 -14.69
N LEU A 725 -23.36 16.53 -15.70
CA LEU A 725 -22.53 15.75 -16.61
C LEU A 725 -21.31 15.19 -15.88
N TYR A 726 -20.80 14.08 -16.41
CA TYR A 726 -19.55 13.55 -15.93
C TYR A 726 -18.37 14.42 -16.37
N MET A 727 -17.55 14.79 -15.41
CA MET A 727 -16.31 15.53 -15.59
C MET A 727 -15.17 14.64 -15.09
N PRO A 728 -14.18 14.30 -15.94
CA PRO A 728 -13.07 13.45 -15.53
C PRO A 728 -12.30 14.03 -14.35
N GLN A 729 -11.89 13.16 -13.43
CA GLN A 729 -11.04 13.56 -12.33
C GLN A 729 -9.66 13.97 -12.83
N THR A 730 -9.17 15.10 -12.39
CA THR A 730 -7.90 15.68 -12.83
C THR A 730 -7.01 16.03 -11.66
N SER A 731 -5.71 16.11 -11.88
CA SER A 731 -4.75 16.57 -10.88
C SER A 731 -3.83 17.63 -11.46
N THR A 732 -3.92 18.83 -10.93
CA THR A 732 -3.02 19.95 -11.25
C THR A 732 -1.84 20.07 -10.29
N SER A 733 -1.76 19.20 -9.27
CA SER A 733 -0.66 19.15 -8.29
C SER A 733 0.64 18.64 -8.92
N ILE A 734 1.79 18.98 -8.31
CA ILE A 734 3.09 18.36 -8.62
C ILE A 734 3.12 16.87 -8.31
N PHE A 735 2.17 16.39 -7.51
CA PHE A 735 2.07 14.99 -7.14
C PHE A 735 1.21 14.21 -8.14
N LEU A 736 1.68 13.00 -8.47
CA LEU A 736 0.95 12.11 -9.36
C LEU A 736 -0.33 11.58 -8.70
N ALA A 737 -1.46 11.79 -9.34
CA ALA A 737 -2.71 11.16 -8.95
C ALA A 737 -2.97 9.92 -9.84
N GLN A 738 -2.97 8.73 -9.24
CA GLN A 738 -3.12 7.46 -9.98
C GLN A 738 -4.53 7.22 -10.53
N ARG A 739 -5.54 7.91 -9.98
CA ARG A 739 -6.96 7.75 -10.30
C ARG A 739 -7.55 8.99 -10.95
N ALA A 740 -6.69 9.84 -11.50
CA ALA A 740 -7.06 11.07 -12.17
C ALA A 740 -6.17 11.27 -13.39
N PHE A 741 -6.62 12.09 -14.33
CA PHE A 741 -5.82 12.53 -15.45
C PHE A 741 -4.86 13.63 -15.00
N ASN A 742 -3.61 13.51 -15.37
CA ASN A 742 -2.55 14.35 -14.85
C ASN A 742 -2.11 15.45 -15.83
N GLN A 743 -2.57 15.40 -17.08
CA GLN A 743 -2.34 16.42 -18.12
C GLN A 743 -3.66 17.04 -18.63
N MET A 744 -4.80 16.55 -18.12
CA MET A 744 -6.10 17.15 -18.39
C MET A 744 -6.37 18.26 -17.37
N LYS A 745 -7.04 19.31 -17.80
CA LYS A 745 -7.49 20.39 -16.91
C LYS A 745 -8.83 20.05 -16.25
N PRO A 746 -9.11 20.58 -15.05
CA PRO A 746 -10.44 20.50 -14.48
C PRO A 746 -11.47 21.06 -15.47
N MET A 747 -12.62 20.40 -15.60
CA MET A 747 -13.72 20.76 -16.48
C MET A 747 -13.37 20.87 -17.98
N GLU A 748 -12.25 20.32 -18.44
CA GLU A 748 -11.86 20.36 -19.87
C GLU A 748 -12.85 19.57 -20.73
N PHE A 749 -13.31 18.41 -20.25
CA PHE A 749 -14.27 17.57 -20.96
C PHE A 749 -15.52 17.29 -20.11
N MET A 750 -16.66 17.25 -20.79
CA MET A 750 -17.96 16.94 -20.23
C MET A 750 -18.68 15.89 -21.06
N MET A 751 -19.30 14.92 -20.40
CA MET A 751 -19.94 13.77 -21.04
C MET A 751 -21.16 13.34 -20.26
N ASP A 752 -22.16 12.79 -20.95
CA ASP A 752 -23.30 12.16 -20.30
C ASP A 752 -23.24 10.63 -20.36
N GLU A 753 -22.31 10.08 -21.14
CA GLU A 753 -21.94 8.66 -21.15
C GLU A 753 -20.43 8.50 -21.28
N TYR A 754 -19.82 7.56 -20.53
CA TYR A 754 -18.39 7.37 -20.57
C TYR A 754 -17.93 5.98 -20.16
N VAL A 755 -16.73 5.62 -20.62
CA VAL A 755 -15.91 4.52 -20.12
C VAL A 755 -14.51 5.05 -19.90
N ALA A 756 -14.00 4.92 -18.68
CA ALA A 756 -12.63 5.28 -18.31
C ALA A 756 -11.83 4.04 -17.90
N LEU A 757 -10.57 4.01 -18.31
CA LEU A 757 -9.63 2.94 -18.03
C LEU A 757 -8.36 3.53 -17.41
N TYR A 758 -7.96 2.98 -16.26
CA TYR A 758 -6.68 3.27 -15.63
C TYR A 758 -5.94 1.95 -15.41
N ALA A 759 -4.78 1.83 -16.03
CA ALA A 759 -3.94 0.64 -15.97
C ALA A 759 -2.52 1.04 -15.58
N THR A 760 -1.99 0.50 -14.48
CA THR A 760 -0.62 0.77 -14.03
C THR A 760 0.11 -0.54 -13.82
N TYR A 761 1.19 -0.74 -14.58
CA TYR A 761 2.05 -1.91 -14.46
C TYR A 761 3.34 -1.56 -13.70
N TYR A 762 3.58 -2.30 -12.63
CA TYR A 762 4.76 -2.19 -11.78
C TYR A 762 5.71 -3.33 -12.09
N PHE A 763 6.87 -3.01 -12.65
CA PHE A 763 7.88 -4.01 -13.06
C PHE A 763 8.65 -4.60 -11.89
N LYS A 764 8.58 -4.02 -10.69
CA LYS A 764 9.29 -4.53 -9.50
C LYS A 764 10.78 -4.81 -9.72
N GLY A 765 11.42 -4.06 -10.61
CA GLY A 765 12.85 -4.18 -10.88
C GLY A 765 13.26 -5.29 -11.85
N TRP A 766 12.38 -6.21 -12.26
CA TRP A 766 12.77 -7.36 -13.06
C TRP A 766 13.42 -7.02 -14.41
N ILE A 767 13.21 -5.83 -14.97
CA ILE A 767 13.92 -5.31 -16.14
C ILE A 767 15.21 -4.62 -15.71
N LEU A 768 15.11 -3.61 -14.83
CA LEU A 768 16.22 -2.70 -14.51
C LEU A 768 17.32 -3.39 -13.71
N ASN A 769 16.98 -4.35 -12.87
CA ASN A 769 17.95 -5.11 -12.10
C ASN A 769 18.82 -6.04 -12.96
N ARG A 770 18.45 -6.28 -14.22
CA ARG A 770 19.26 -7.07 -15.17
C ARG A 770 20.29 -6.23 -15.94
N ILE A 771 20.23 -4.91 -15.82
CA ILE A 771 21.14 -4.00 -16.51
C ILE A 771 22.34 -3.70 -15.60
N PRO A 772 23.55 -4.13 -15.96
CA PRO A 772 24.74 -3.87 -15.16
C PRO A 772 24.93 -2.37 -14.87
N GLY A 773 25.21 -2.03 -13.62
CA GLY A 773 25.35 -0.67 -13.15
C GLY A 773 24.02 -0.02 -12.70
N ILE A 774 22.92 -0.22 -13.43
CA ILE A 774 21.60 0.28 -13.04
C ILE A 774 21.05 -0.51 -11.85
N ASN A 775 21.32 -1.81 -11.79
CA ASN A 775 20.93 -2.69 -10.69
C ASN A 775 21.37 -2.15 -9.32
N LYS A 776 22.56 -1.56 -9.21
CA LYS A 776 23.06 -0.94 -7.95
C LYS A 776 22.18 0.20 -7.46
N LEU A 777 21.44 0.86 -8.32
CA LEU A 777 20.51 1.93 -7.97
C LEU A 777 19.18 1.40 -7.41
N LYS A 778 18.94 0.10 -7.53
CA LYS A 778 17.69 -0.59 -7.10
C LYS A 778 16.41 0.11 -7.61
N LEU A 779 16.47 0.73 -8.77
CA LEU A 779 15.33 1.41 -9.38
C LEU A 779 14.29 0.39 -9.85
N ARG A 780 13.02 0.78 -9.75
CA ARG A 780 11.88 -0.02 -10.22
C ARG A 780 11.14 0.76 -11.30
N GLY A 781 10.90 0.13 -12.44
CA GLY A 781 10.15 0.75 -13.53
C GLY A 781 8.64 0.68 -13.29
N VAL A 782 7.93 1.71 -13.72
CA VAL A 782 6.47 1.76 -13.70
C VAL A 782 5.99 2.37 -15.02
N VAL A 783 4.94 1.78 -15.60
CA VAL A 783 4.27 2.34 -16.78
C VAL A 783 2.78 2.37 -16.50
N SER A 784 2.14 3.50 -16.84
CA SER A 784 0.70 3.64 -16.69
C SER A 784 0.07 4.11 -18.00
N PHE A 785 -1.15 3.66 -18.21
CA PHE A 785 -2.04 4.16 -19.25
C PHE A 785 -3.33 4.65 -18.58
N SER A 786 -3.76 5.85 -18.93
CA SER A 786 -5.06 6.40 -18.53
C SER A 786 -5.80 6.85 -19.77
N GLY A 787 -7.01 6.38 -19.95
CA GLY A 787 -7.83 6.73 -21.10
C GLY A 787 -9.29 6.89 -20.73
N ILE A 788 -9.99 7.77 -21.42
CA ILE A 788 -11.44 7.94 -21.31
C ILE A 788 -12.03 8.15 -22.70
N TYR A 789 -13.10 7.43 -22.94
CA TYR A 789 -13.96 7.62 -24.10
C TYR A 789 -15.38 7.89 -23.61
N GLY A 790 -16.07 8.81 -24.26
CA GLY A 790 -17.42 9.16 -23.90
C GLY A 790 -18.07 10.05 -24.94
N GLY A 791 -19.30 10.38 -24.71
CA GLY A 791 -20.11 11.18 -25.62
C GLY A 791 -20.95 12.23 -24.91
N LEU A 792 -21.47 13.13 -25.67
CA LEU A 792 -22.50 14.05 -25.28
C LEU A 792 -23.69 13.84 -26.22
N THR A 793 -24.75 13.30 -25.67
CA THR A 793 -25.97 13.09 -26.46
C THR A 793 -26.61 14.42 -26.82
N LYS A 794 -27.44 14.43 -27.90
CA LYS A 794 -28.13 15.63 -28.37
C LYS A 794 -28.93 16.31 -27.26
N LYS A 795 -29.57 15.54 -26.37
CA LYS A 795 -30.42 16.04 -25.29
C LYS A 795 -29.69 16.91 -24.26
N ASN A 796 -28.37 16.71 -24.09
CA ASN A 796 -27.54 17.38 -23.10
C ASN A 796 -26.55 18.38 -23.71
N ASN A 797 -26.65 18.64 -25.01
CA ASN A 797 -25.78 19.59 -25.71
C ASN A 797 -26.44 20.97 -25.82
N PRO A 798 -25.99 21.99 -25.08
CA PRO A 798 -26.58 23.32 -25.08
C PRO A 798 -26.35 24.09 -26.42
N TYR A 799 -25.47 23.60 -27.28
CA TYR A 799 -25.12 24.24 -28.55
C TYR A 799 -26.01 23.80 -29.71
N LEU A 800 -26.91 22.84 -29.50
CA LEU A 800 -27.85 22.39 -30.50
C LEU A 800 -29.17 23.17 -30.44
N GLU A 801 -29.61 23.67 -31.58
CA GLU A 801 -30.89 24.32 -31.74
C GLU A 801 -32.03 23.46 -31.19
N GLY A 802 -32.94 24.13 -30.44
CA GLY A 802 -34.08 23.47 -29.80
C GLY A 802 -33.80 22.78 -28.46
N THR A 803 -32.58 22.80 -27.96
CA THR A 803 -32.25 22.27 -26.61
C THR A 803 -32.39 23.31 -25.52
N ASN A 804 -33.60 23.56 -25.09
CA ASN A 804 -33.89 24.66 -24.15
C ASN A 804 -33.62 24.31 -22.69
N GLY A 805 -33.31 25.31 -21.91
CA GLY A 805 -33.14 25.26 -20.46
C GLY A 805 -31.83 24.63 -19.97
N LEU A 806 -30.92 24.20 -20.85
CA LEU A 806 -29.60 23.76 -20.47
C LEU A 806 -28.69 24.93 -20.10
N TYR A 807 -27.63 24.63 -19.32
CA TYR A 807 -26.63 25.65 -19.03
C TYR A 807 -25.49 25.56 -20.05
N ASP A 808 -25.05 26.75 -20.51
CA ASP A 808 -23.88 26.88 -21.38
C ASP A 808 -22.65 26.30 -20.70
N PHE A 809 -21.73 25.72 -21.48
CA PHE A 809 -20.54 25.14 -20.88
C PHE A 809 -19.63 26.25 -20.34
N PRO A 810 -19.00 26.02 -19.21
CA PRO A 810 -18.11 27.02 -18.63
C PRO A 810 -16.98 27.40 -19.55
N HIS A 811 -16.75 28.67 -19.68
CA HIS A 811 -15.63 29.26 -20.40
C HIS A 811 -15.08 30.44 -19.63
N THR A 812 -13.82 30.77 -19.86
CA THR A 812 -13.24 31.99 -19.28
C THR A 812 -13.95 33.19 -19.86
N PRO A 813 -14.41 34.18 -19.02
CA PRO A 813 -15.04 35.39 -19.51
C PRO A 813 -14.12 36.13 -20.48
N TRP A 814 -14.71 36.60 -21.57
CA TRP A 814 -14.03 37.36 -22.61
C TRP A 814 -14.42 38.84 -22.40
N GLU A 815 -13.60 39.60 -21.75
CA GLU A 815 -13.78 41.05 -21.74
C GLU A 815 -13.42 41.62 -23.10
N ASN A 816 -14.05 42.74 -23.49
CA ASN A 816 -14.01 43.31 -24.83
C ASN A 816 -12.59 43.50 -25.42
N ASN A 817 -11.57 43.67 -24.55
CA ASN A 817 -10.16 43.80 -24.95
C ASN A 817 -9.39 42.50 -24.92
N ASP A 818 -9.94 41.46 -24.32
CA ASP A 818 -9.20 40.19 -24.10
C ASP A 818 -9.37 39.18 -25.22
N VAL A 819 -10.39 39.34 -26.09
CA VAL A 819 -10.62 38.40 -27.20
C VAL A 819 -9.41 38.30 -28.12
N GLN A 820 -8.77 39.44 -28.43
CA GLN A 820 -7.54 39.42 -29.26
C GLN A 820 -6.33 38.92 -28.49
N ASN A 821 -6.25 39.22 -27.19
CA ASN A 821 -5.21 38.76 -26.31
C ASN A 821 -5.34 37.28 -25.91
N ALA A 822 -6.54 36.71 -26.08
CA ALA A 822 -6.81 35.32 -25.78
C ALA A 822 -6.18 34.32 -26.77
N PHE A 823 -5.77 34.83 -27.96
CA PHE A 823 -5.16 33.99 -28.99
C PHE A 823 -3.68 34.35 -29.21
N ASP A 824 -2.90 33.35 -29.49
CA ASP A 824 -1.54 33.56 -29.97
C ASP A 824 -1.52 33.92 -31.47
N ASN A 825 -0.33 34.21 -31.99
CA ASN A 825 -0.16 34.60 -33.41
C ASN A 825 -0.56 33.50 -34.41
N ASN A 826 -0.76 32.27 -33.94
CA ASN A 826 -1.16 31.11 -34.74
C ASN A 826 -2.68 30.81 -34.59
N GLY A 827 -3.42 31.61 -33.85
CA GLY A 827 -4.85 31.42 -33.61
C GLY A 827 -5.21 30.40 -32.55
N TYR A 828 -4.24 29.98 -31.71
CA TYR A 828 -4.51 29.13 -30.55
C TYR A 828 -4.88 29.95 -29.33
N ILE A 829 -5.75 29.37 -28.49
CA ILE A 829 -6.09 29.97 -27.20
C ILE A 829 -4.85 29.96 -26.30
N LYS A 830 -4.43 31.14 -25.83
CA LYS A 830 -3.35 31.27 -24.88
C LYS A 830 -3.65 30.56 -23.58
N ASP A 831 -2.61 30.21 -22.88
CA ASP A 831 -2.71 29.63 -21.54
C ASP A 831 -3.47 30.56 -20.59
N GLY A 832 -4.48 29.99 -19.89
CA GLY A 832 -5.38 30.74 -19.01
C GLY A 832 -6.79 30.91 -19.55
N TYR A 833 -7.00 30.89 -20.85
CA TYR A 833 -8.33 30.94 -21.47
C TYR A 833 -8.84 29.52 -21.75
N ARG A 834 -9.90 29.14 -21.08
CA ARG A 834 -10.46 27.80 -21.15
C ARG A 834 -11.87 27.78 -21.69
N THR A 835 -12.19 26.71 -22.39
CA THR A 835 -13.57 26.31 -22.69
C THR A 835 -13.73 24.84 -22.41
N SER A 836 -14.84 24.46 -21.79
CA SER A 836 -15.24 23.07 -21.67
C SER A 836 -15.82 22.55 -22.97
N SER A 837 -15.61 21.27 -23.27
CA SER A 837 -16.10 20.66 -24.50
C SER A 837 -16.52 19.20 -24.27
N PRO A 838 -17.38 18.64 -25.13
CA PRO A 838 -17.56 17.20 -25.17
C PRO A 838 -16.30 16.53 -25.76
N ILE A 839 -16.06 15.27 -25.39
CA ILE A 839 -15.08 14.43 -26.09
C ILE A 839 -15.60 14.20 -27.52
N GLY A 840 -14.70 14.26 -28.50
CA GLY A 840 -14.99 13.99 -29.90
C GLY A 840 -14.92 12.50 -30.25
N LYS A 841 -14.57 12.20 -31.50
CA LYS A 841 -14.51 10.81 -32.01
C LYS A 841 -13.36 9.97 -31.44
N LEU A 842 -12.33 10.59 -30.89
CA LEU A 842 -11.16 9.90 -30.32
C LEU A 842 -11.26 9.86 -28.78
N PRO A 843 -10.79 8.79 -28.13
CA PRO A 843 -10.64 8.79 -26.68
C PRO A 843 -9.55 9.79 -26.25
N TYR A 844 -9.71 10.39 -25.09
CA TYR A 844 -8.60 11.08 -24.43
C TYR A 844 -7.65 10.06 -23.80
N MET A 845 -6.35 10.22 -23.99
CA MET A 845 -5.35 9.25 -23.54
C MET A 845 -4.09 9.93 -23.01
N GLU A 846 -3.56 9.38 -21.89
CA GLU A 846 -2.26 9.69 -21.31
C GLU A 846 -1.44 8.43 -21.12
N ILE A 847 -0.14 8.51 -21.39
CA ILE A 847 0.83 7.47 -21.02
C ILE A 847 1.81 8.07 -20.03
N THR A 848 2.12 7.28 -19.00
CA THR A 848 3.08 7.65 -17.98
C THR A 848 4.18 6.60 -17.92
N ALA A 849 5.43 7.04 -17.87
CA ALA A 849 6.58 6.18 -17.63
C ALA A 849 7.40 6.77 -16.47
N GLY A 850 7.71 5.95 -15.49
CA GLY A 850 8.36 6.44 -14.28
C GLY A 850 9.32 5.44 -13.67
N PHE A 851 10.13 5.98 -12.77
CA PHE A 851 11.02 5.22 -11.92
C PHE A 851 10.63 5.46 -10.46
N GLU A 852 10.39 4.39 -9.74
CA GLU A 852 10.22 4.40 -8.29
C GLU A 852 11.48 3.88 -7.60
N ASN A 853 11.53 4.06 -6.30
CA ASN A 853 12.64 3.67 -5.46
C ASN A 853 13.86 4.60 -5.50
N ILE A 854 13.71 5.80 -6.00
CA ILE A 854 14.75 6.83 -5.93
C ILE A 854 14.90 7.22 -4.45
N PHE A 855 16.11 7.05 -3.89
CA PHE A 855 16.38 7.21 -2.45
C PHE A 855 15.40 6.43 -1.54
N LYS A 856 14.85 5.30 -2.01
CA LYS A 856 13.93 4.39 -1.31
C LYS A 856 12.48 4.89 -1.11
N PHE A 857 12.15 6.13 -1.44
CA PHE A 857 10.83 6.70 -1.18
C PHE A 857 10.31 7.68 -2.24
N ILE A 858 11.12 8.04 -3.23
CA ILE A 858 10.71 8.95 -4.30
C ILE A 858 10.40 8.15 -5.56
N ARG A 859 9.31 8.51 -6.20
CA ARG A 859 8.94 8.12 -7.55
C ARG A 859 8.85 9.38 -8.40
N ILE A 860 9.42 9.33 -9.61
CA ILE A 860 9.36 10.40 -10.62
C ILE A 860 8.73 9.81 -11.88
N ASP A 861 7.71 10.47 -12.37
CA ASP A 861 6.93 10.05 -13.53
C ASP A 861 6.97 11.12 -14.61
N TYR A 862 7.31 10.70 -15.82
CA TYR A 862 7.11 11.48 -17.02
C TYR A 862 5.77 11.09 -17.65
N ILE A 863 4.93 12.08 -17.93
CA ILE A 863 3.58 11.90 -18.42
C ILE A 863 3.48 12.55 -19.78
N ARG A 864 2.91 11.84 -20.75
CA ARG A 864 2.64 12.33 -22.09
C ARG A 864 1.17 12.21 -22.43
N ARG A 865 0.56 13.33 -22.77
CA ARG A 865 -0.77 13.39 -23.38
C ARG A 865 -0.66 12.93 -24.82
N ILE A 866 -1.49 11.98 -25.25
CA ILE A 866 -1.42 11.34 -26.58
C ILE A 866 -2.39 12.00 -27.55
N THR A 867 -3.62 12.23 -27.11
CA THR A 867 -4.70 12.78 -27.94
C THR A 867 -5.10 14.18 -27.47
N TYR A 868 -5.85 14.88 -28.29
CA TYR A 868 -6.34 16.25 -28.02
C TYR A 868 -5.22 17.26 -27.74
N ASN A 869 -4.06 17.06 -28.35
CA ASN A 869 -2.94 18.00 -28.25
C ASN A 869 -3.24 19.30 -28.98
N ASP A 870 -3.98 19.19 -30.09
CA ASP A 870 -4.47 20.30 -30.88
C ASP A 870 -5.87 19.90 -31.37
N TYR A 871 -6.93 20.42 -30.76
CA TYR A 871 -8.28 20.17 -31.23
C TYR A 871 -9.01 21.46 -31.52
N GLU A 872 -9.93 21.44 -32.47
CA GLU A 872 -10.70 22.56 -32.93
C GLU A 872 -12.06 22.55 -32.23
N LEU A 873 -12.37 23.61 -31.47
CA LEU A 873 -13.71 23.83 -30.95
C LEU A 873 -14.50 24.76 -31.87
N PRO A 874 -15.79 24.46 -32.12
CA PRO A 874 -16.68 25.43 -32.68
C PRO A 874 -16.86 26.58 -31.70
N TYR A 875 -16.88 27.78 -32.19
CA TYR A 875 -17.14 28.97 -31.41
C TYR A 875 -18.10 29.93 -32.10
N LEU A 876 -18.79 30.70 -31.28
CA LEU A 876 -19.59 31.81 -31.69
C LEU A 876 -19.11 33.04 -30.93
N ILE A 877 -18.51 34.02 -31.57
CA ILE A 877 -18.02 35.23 -30.95
C ILE A 877 -18.60 36.44 -31.66
N GLN A 878 -18.84 37.46 -30.89
CA GLN A 878 -19.14 38.77 -31.48
C GLN A 878 -17.92 39.29 -32.24
N LYS A 879 -18.11 39.66 -33.49
CA LYS A 879 -17.03 40.26 -34.29
C LYS A 879 -16.63 41.58 -33.66
N MET A 880 -15.35 41.81 -33.51
CA MET A 880 -14.77 43.05 -33.05
C MET A 880 -14.20 43.79 -34.26
N GLU A 881 -14.44 45.07 -34.37
CA GLU A 881 -13.90 45.95 -35.39
C GLU A 881 -13.12 47.11 -34.77
N PRO A 882 -12.08 47.64 -35.43
CA PRO A 882 -11.36 48.82 -34.94
C PRO A 882 -12.30 50.01 -34.75
N ILE A 883 -12.17 50.71 -33.65
CA ILE A 883 -12.89 51.97 -33.38
C ILE A 883 -12.60 52.97 -34.51
N ASN A 884 -11.39 52.94 -35.02
CA ASN A 884 -11.01 53.71 -36.21
C ASN A 884 -10.26 52.78 -37.19
N PRO A 885 -10.85 52.52 -38.38
CA PRO A 885 -10.19 51.64 -39.39
C PRO A 885 -8.81 52.11 -39.78
N ASN A 886 -8.54 53.41 -39.72
CA ASN A 886 -7.27 54.01 -40.09
C ASN A 886 -6.24 54.05 -38.98
N ASN A 887 -6.67 53.78 -37.71
CA ASN A 887 -5.79 53.69 -36.54
C ASN A 887 -6.26 52.62 -35.54
N PRO A 888 -5.89 51.39 -35.79
CA PRO A 888 -6.28 50.25 -34.92
C PRO A 888 -5.76 50.31 -33.48
N THR A 889 -4.80 51.21 -33.20
CA THR A 889 -4.22 51.36 -31.88
C THR A 889 -5.18 52.03 -30.88
N LEU A 890 -6.26 52.65 -31.37
CA LEU A 890 -7.33 53.29 -30.56
C LEU A 890 -8.27 52.24 -29.90
N GLY A 891 -8.11 50.98 -30.19
CA GLY A 891 -8.91 49.87 -29.62
C GLY A 891 -9.94 49.32 -30.59
N PHE A 892 -10.75 48.40 -30.09
CA PHE A 892 -11.77 47.69 -30.87
C PHE A 892 -13.13 47.84 -30.17
N GLN A 893 -14.18 47.83 -30.99
CA GLN A 893 -15.59 47.87 -30.54
C GLN A 893 -16.36 46.68 -31.11
N PRO A 894 -17.44 46.22 -30.43
CA PRO A 894 -18.30 45.19 -30.98
C PRO A 894 -18.89 45.62 -32.35
N ALA A 895 -18.70 44.80 -33.38
CA ALA A 895 -19.35 45.03 -34.65
C ALA A 895 -20.84 44.78 -34.55
N VAL A 896 -21.63 45.69 -35.05
CA VAL A 896 -23.09 45.58 -35.17
C VAL A 896 -23.49 45.64 -36.63
N ASP A 897 -24.55 44.96 -36.99
CA ASP A 897 -25.12 45.04 -38.33
C ASP A 897 -25.92 46.34 -38.55
N GLU A 898 -26.48 46.51 -39.72
CA GLU A 898 -27.28 47.68 -40.09
C GLU A 898 -28.51 47.88 -39.16
N ASN A 899 -28.92 46.85 -38.44
CA ASN A 899 -30.05 46.88 -37.50
C ASN A 899 -29.59 47.06 -36.04
N GLY A 900 -28.30 47.24 -35.79
CA GLY A 900 -27.73 47.38 -34.47
C GLY A 900 -27.58 46.04 -33.71
N GLN A 901 -27.72 44.90 -34.40
CA GLN A 901 -27.54 43.56 -33.80
C GLN A 901 -26.08 43.15 -33.83
N PRO A 902 -25.59 42.43 -32.83
CA PRO A 902 -24.22 41.94 -32.78
C PRO A 902 -23.89 41.06 -33.96
N VAL A 903 -22.86 41.42 -34.75
CA VAL A 903 -22.34 40.55 -35.82
C VAL A 903 -21.56 39.38 -35.20
N MET A 904 -22.09 38.16 -35.32
CA MET A 904 -21.49 36.98 -34.76
C MET A 904 -20.63 36.25 -35.81
N ILE A 905 -19.44 35.84 -35.43
CA ILE A 905 -18.54 35.04 -36.23
C ILE A 905 -18.61 33.58 -35.75
N HIS A 906 -19.04 32.73 -36.69
CA HIS A 906 -18.93 31.29 -36.54
C HIS A 906 -17.56 30.83 -37.02
N GLY A 907 -16.89 30.03 -36.26
CA GLY A 907 -15.61 29.50 -36.68
C GLY A 907 -15.19 28.28 -35.90
N ARG A 908 -14.08 27.70 -36.29
CA ARG A 908 -13.39 26.66 -35.54
C ARG A 908 -12.06 27.21 -35.06
N ARG A 909 -11.74 27.03 -33.80
CA ARG A 909 -10.46 27.46 -33.23
C ARG A 909 -9.68 26.30 -32.71
N LYS A 910 -8.40 26.33 -33.00
CA LYS A 910 -7.47 25.38 -32.42
C LYS A 910 -7.20 25.74 -30.98
N ILE A 911 -7.45 24.81 -30.10
CA ILE A 911 -7.05 24.89 -28.70
C ILE A 911 -5.78 24.09 -28.58
N GLY A 912 -4.67 24.76 -28.29
CA GLY A 912 -3.44 24.11 -27.94
C GLY A 912 -3.63 23.36 -26.62
N ALA A 913 -3.24 22.10 -26.58
CA ALA A 913 -3.18 21.36 -25.35
C ALA A 913 -2.18 22.05 -24.45
N TRP A 914 -2.63 22.33 -23.27
CA TRP A 914 -1.76 22.80 -22.23
C TRP A 914 -0.87 21.66 -21.74
N GLY A 915 0.43 21.74 -21.96
CA GLY A 915 1.36 20.71 -21.53
C GLY A 915 1.11 19.34 -22.20
N ARG A 916 1.70 19.11 -23.35
CA ARG A 916 1.76 17.75 -23.96
C ARG A 916 2.52 16.77 -23.08
N ASN A 917 3.41 17.31 -22.24
CA ASN A 917 4.34 16.56 -21.41
C ASN A 917 4.37 17.17 -20.01
N GLY A 918 4.50 16.32 -18.98
CA GLY A 918 4.63 16.74 -17.60
C GLY A 918 5.53 15.81 -16.82
N VAL A 919 6.09 16.33 -15.74
CA VAL A 919 6.83 15.55 -14.77
C VAL A 919 6.14 15.70 -13.43
N LYS A 920 5.86 14.57 -12.77
CA LYS A 920 5.26 14.54 -11.44
C LYS A 920 6.06 13.67 -10.49
N ILE A 921 5.93 13.96 -9.21
CA ILE A 921 6.65 13.28 -8.14
C ILE A 921 5.63 12.57 -7.26
N THR A 922 6.03 11.48 -6.65
CA THR A 922 5.24 10.80 -5.62
C THR A 922 6.17 10.36 -4.50
N PHE A 923 5.74 10.59 -3.26
CA PHE A 923 6.39 9.98 -2.11
C PHE A 923 5.70 8.65 -1.82
N ARG A 924 6.47 7.57 -1.88
CA ARG A 924 5.95 6.23 -1.67
C ARG A 924 6.91 5.41 -0.83
N PHE A 925 6.48 5.10 0.38
CA PHE A 925 7.16 4.11 1.20
C PHE A 925 6.68 2.72 0.78
N SER A 926 7.58 1.90 0.26
CA SER A 926 7.32 0.49 -0.07
C SER A 926 8.48 -0.38 0.41
N LEU A 927 8.16 -1.50 1.02
CA LEU A 927 9.13 -2.54 1.35
C LEU A 927 9.70 -3.20 0.10
#